data_f836ded91498db0fa7ddf7e63a676203
#
_entry.id   f836ded91498db0fa7ddf7e63a676203
#
_cell.length_a   1.000
_cell.length_b   1.000
_cell.length_c   1.000
_cell.angle_alpha   90.00
_cell.angle_beta   90.00
_cell.angle_gamma   90.00
#
_symmetry.space_group_name_H-M   'P 1'
#
loop_
_entity.id
_entity.type
_entity.pdbx_description
1 polymer ?
#
loop_
_entity_poly.entity_id
_entity_poly.type
_entity_poly.pdbx_seq_one_letter_code
_entity_poly.pdbx_strand_id
1 'polypeptide(L)'
;MILGFAGGTSRDNYRLRTYMLYRAVALVFLVFATVSVLLPGAAMAQSYRFNSVQVEGNKRIETSTIVAYTGIAPGQSVSAGELNAAYQRIVDSGVFETVDMDPRGSTLVINVTERPTINRVSIEGNRRIKDEDLSELVQSKSRQVFNPAQAEADAAVIAEAYSQQGRIAATVTPRIIRLNENRVDLAFEISEGDTIEVERISFVGNRVYSDRRLRRVLQTKQAGLLRTFIRSDTLIEERIEFDKQVLRDFYLSRGYVDFRILGTNVELTNERDAFYLVMNIEEGQQFRVGNVSTVSEMSEADPALFQDVLKIKPGVVYSPSLIENSITRMERLGVSEGIDFLRVEPRISRNERDLTLDVEFALVRGPRVFVERIDVEGNTTTLDRIVRQQFRIVEGDPFNPREIRASAERIRALGFFSTAEVETREGSSPDQVVVDVDVVEQPTGSLNLGGAYSVTDGFGIAIGLTENNFLGRGQRLSFNISTAQEYDEYTLGFSEPYLLGRDLRFDLNLGVSGRSSSFATYDIDRAFFSPALTFPISDNGSFQIRYNFNDSEMLARGEPASDYSGAVITNEIDQGAKTSSSIGMTYTYDSRVTGLNPNAGVLFQVGADFAGVGGDNEYIKTSAKVIAQQRVLNEEVTLRASLEAGALSWGSPTPSRSVDRYILTPDIFRGFEPAGVGPRDQSNGFDDAIGGNYYAVARLEAEFPLGLPEEIGLRGGLFYDVGNLWGLQNVDTAGAMCEGQVGPCGADGSWRHVVGFSLLWTTGFGPLRFNFSKALKKETFDKEQSFDLTIQARF
;
A
#
# COMPACT_ATOMS: atom_id res chain seq x y z
N MET A 1 -40.27 6.37 -55.38
CA MET A 1 -40.00 6.11 -56.82
C MET A 1 -39.48 4.67 -56.87
N ILE A 2 -40.40 3.72 -57.02
CA ILE A 2 -40.74 3.05 -58.31
C ILE A 2 -39.50 2.26 -58.78
N LEU A 3 -39.46 1.05 -58.90
CA LEU A 3 -40.09 -0.19 -59.39
C LEU A 3 -39.03 -1.28 -59.33
N GLY A 4 -39.21 -2.55 -59.14
CA GLY A 4 -40.27 -3.46 -59.40
C GLY A 4 -39.81 -4.62 -60.28
N PHE A 5 -40.37 -5.82 -60.02
CA PHE A 5 -40.48 -6.98 -60.91
C PHE A 5 -39.23 -7.86 -61.11
N ALA A 6 -39.30 -9.14 -61.19
CA ALA A 6 -40.25 -10.28 -61.18
C ALA A 6 -39.40 -11.54 -61.24
N GLY A 7 -39.62 -12.61 -60.55
CA GLY A 7 -40.55 -13.69 -60.85
C GLY A 7 -40.03 -14.57 -62.00
N GLY A 8 -39.54 -15.74 -61.70
CA GLY A 8 -39.14 -16.71 -62.71
C GLY A 8 -38.95 -18.08 -62.04
N THR A 9 -39.95 -18.88 -62.15
CA THR A 9 -40.02 -20.30 -61.82
C THR A 9 -39.00 -21.11 -62.60
N SER A 10 -38.28 -21.98 -61.95
CA SER A 10 -37.61 -23.03 -62.66
C SER A 10 -37.69 -24.36 -61.90
N ARG A 11 -38.46 -25.20 -62.50
CA ARG A 11 -38.70 -26.63 -62.22
C ARG A 11 -37.53 -27.54 -62.69
N ASP A 12 -36.41 -26.97 -63.13
CA ASP A 12 -35.34 -27.77 -63.80
C ASP A 12 -34.16 -28.15 -62.90
N ASN A 13 -34.13 -27.61 -61.68
CA ASN A 13 -32.98 -27.90 -60.80
C ASN A 13 -33.07 -29.22 -59.99
N TYR A 14 -34.21 -29.94 -60.06
CA TYR A 14 -34.31 -31.21 -59.33
C TYR A 14 -33.79 -32.44 -60.16
N ARG A 15 -33.78 -32.37 -61.47
CA ARG A 15 -33.30 -33.48 -62.28
C ARG A 15 -31.80 -33.57 -62.43
N LEU A 16 -31.09 -32.46 -62.35
CA LEU A 16 -29.62 -32.47 -62.35
C LEU A 16 -28.98 -32.94 -61.05
N ARG A 17 -29.61 -32.67 -59.92
CA ARG A 17 -29.11 -33.10 -58.62
C ARG A 17 -29.25 -34.61 -58.39
N THR A 18 -30.28 -35.20 -58.87
CA THR A 18 -30.50 -36.67 -58.77
C THR A 18 -29.55 -37.45 -59.66
N TYR A 19 -29.20 -36.96 -60.85
CA TYR A 19 -28.21 -37.59 -61.75
C TYR A 19 -26.78 -37.50 -61.25
N MET A 20 -26.41 -36.42 -60.56
CA MET A 20 -25.09 -36.32 -59.93
C MET A 20 -24.96 -37.22 -58.68
N LEU A 21 -26.03 -37.36 -57.89
CA LEU A 21 -26.02 -38.24 -56.72
C LEU A 21 -25.88 -39.72 -57.11
N TYR A 22 -26.55 -40.18 -58.20
CA TYR A 22 -26.42 -41.55 -58.66
C TYR A 22 -25.02 -41.82 -59.24
N ARG A 23 -24.37 -40.86 -59.89
CA ARG A 23 -23.00 -41.03 -60.40
C ARG A 23 -21.96 -40.96 -59.24
N ALA A 24 -22.21 -40.15 -58.22
CA ALA A 24 -21.36 -40.12 -57.01
C ALA A 24 -21.47 -41.42 -56.23
N VAL A 25 -22.65 -41.96 -56.03
CA VAL A 25 -22.87 -43.21 -55.33
C VAL A 25 -22.29 -44.40 -56.16
N ALA A 26 -22.43 -44.41 -57.48
CA ALA A 26 -21.82 -45.45 -58.35
C ALA A 26 -20.29 -45.34 -58.33
N LEU A 27 -19.71 -44.09 -58.26
CA LEU A 27 -18.25 -43.94 -58.18
C LEU A 27 -17.70 -44.35 -56.81
N VAL A 28 -18.44 -44.12 -55.74
CA VAL A 28 -18.08 -44.56 -54.38
C VAL A 28 -18.15 -46.09 -54.27
N PHE A 29 -19.16 -46.73 -54.89
CA PHE A 29 -19.24 -48.18 -54.93
C PHE A 29 -18.15 -48.82 -55.83
N LEU A 30 -17.75 -48.17 -56.91
CA LEU A 30 -16.65 -48.64 -57.75
C LEU A 30 -15.30 -48.45 -57.03
N VAL A 31 -15.11 -47.38 -56.27
CA VAL A 31 -13.92 -47.21 -55.46
C VAL A 31 -13.89 -48.18 -54.27
N PHE A 32 -15.05 -48.50 -53.67
CA PHE A 32 -15.12 -49.52 -52.62
C PHE A 32 -14.88 -50.96 -53.17
N ALA A 33 -15.34 -51.21 -54.37
CA ALA A 33 -15.10 -52.53 -55.02
C ALA A 33 -13.62 -52.68 -55.46
N THR A 34 -12.94 -51.63 -55.85
CA THR A 34 -11.51 -51.68 -56.19
C THR A 34 -10.60 -51.66 -54.92
N VAL A 35 -11.01 -51.11 -53.83
CA VAL A 35 -10.29 -51.16 -52.52
C VAL A 35 -10.45 -52.52 -51.88
N SER A 36 -11.51 -53.26 -52.14
CA SER A 36 -11.72 -54.64 -51.61
C SER A 36 -10.91 -55.71 -52.30
N VAL A 37 -10.26 -55.41 -53.43
CA VAL A 37 -9.36 -56.34 -54.14
C VAL A 37 -7.88 -56.16 -53.87
N LEU A 38 -7.55 -55.05 -53.21
CA LEU A 38 -6.24 -54.85 -52.62
C LEU A 38 -6.24 -55.27 -51.12
N LEU A 39 -6.50 -56.55 -50.90
CA LEU A 39 -6.03 -57.16 -49.67
C LEU A 39 -4.52 -57.05 -49.66
N PRO A 40 -3.92 -56.34 -48.66
CA PRO A 40 -2.49 -56.45 -48.50
C PRO A 40 -2.20 -57.93 -48.28
N GLY A 41 -1.40 -58.43 -49.13
CA GLY A 41 -0.79 -59.70 -48.86
C GLY A 41 -0.24 -59.62 -47.45
N ALA A 42 -0.47 -60.70 -46.68
CA ALA A 42 0.06 -60.74 -45.32
C ALA A 42 1.54 -60.30 -45.38
N ALA A 43 1.78 -59.09 -44.91
CA ALA A 43 3.14 -58.67 -44.67
C ALA A 43 3.65 -59.60 -43.62
N MET A 44 4.48 -60.58 -44.10
CA MET A 44 5.24 -61.46 -43.22
C MET A 44 5.98 -60.53 -42.30
N ALA A 45 5.54 -60.40 -41.09
CA ALA A 45 6.20 -59.64 -40.09
C ALA A 45 7.63 -60.13 -39.99
N GLN A 46 8.57 -59.36 -40.46
CA GLN A 46 9.98 -59.70 -40.35
C GLN A 46 10.27 -59.93 -38.86
N SER A 47 10.39 -61.20 -38.47
CA SER A 47 10.80 -61.52 -37.11
C SER A 47 12.31 -61.75 -37.11
N TYR A 48 12.99 -61.12 -36.27
CA TYR A 48 14.42 -61.25 -36.05
C TYR A 48 14.66 -62.11 -34.83
N ARG A 49 15.69 -62.91 -34.85
CA ARG A 49 16.13 -63.70 -33.69
C ARG A 49 17.57 -63.42 -33.45
N PHE A 50 17.81 -62.65 -32.36
CA PHE A 50 19.17 -62.27 -32.01
C PHE A 50 19.75 -63.23 -30.96
N ASN A 51 20.89 -63.83 -31.26
CA ASN A 51 21.63 -64.62 -30.30
C ASN A 51 22.61 -63.80 -29.48
N SER A 52 22.97 -62.60 -29.97
CA SER A 52 23.84 -61.65 -29.28
C SER A 52 23.41 -60.19 -29.55
N VAL A 53 23.66 -59.32 -28.60
CA VAL A 53 23.50 -57.85 -28.75
C VAL A 53 24.89 -57.23 -28.54
N GLN A 54 25.36 -56.49 -29.53
CA GLN A 54 26.64 -55.77 -29.49
C GLN A 54 26.32 -54.30 -29.41
N VAL A 55 26.93 -53.60 -28.43
CA VAL A 55 26.78 -52.15 -28.26
C VAL A 55 28.13 -51.51 -28.64
N GLU A 56 28.06 -50.48 -29.48
CA GLU A 56 29.19 -49.68 -29.89
C GLU A 56 28.98 -48.19 -29.57
N GLY A 57 30.06 -47.49 -29.26
CA GLY A 57 30.03 -46.04 -28.99
C GLY A 57 29.76 -45.66 -27.53
N ASN A 58 29.41 -46.59 -26.66
CA ASN A 58 29.27 -46.35 -25.25
C ASN A 58 30.63 -46.10 -24.57
N LYS A 59 30.68 -45.13 -23.65
CA LYS A 59 31.92 -44.76 -22.91
C LYS A 59 31.76 -44.85 -21.40
N ARG A 60 30.66 -44.39 -20.87
CA ARG A 60 30.36 -44.29 -19.44
C ARG A 60 29.27 -45.29 -19.03
N ILE A 61 28.31 -45.52 -19.90
CA ILE A 61 27.18 -46.42 -19.62
C ILE A 61 27.61 -47.82 -19.99
N GLU A 62 27.50 -48.75 -19.05
CA GLU A 62 27.85 -50.17 -19.31
C GLU A 62 26.95 -50.77 -20.37
N THR A 63 27.54 -51.64 -21.20
CA THR A 63 26.83 -52.41 -22.24
C THR A 63 25.61 -53.14 -21.66
N SER A 64 25.75 -53.72 -20.48
CA SER A 64 24.68 -54.42 -19.76
C SER A 64 23.46 -53.54 -19.51
N THR A 65 23.65 -52.29 -19.17
CA THR A 65 22.59 -51.32 -18.92
C THR A 65 21.86 -50.93 -20.21
N ILE A 66 22.59 -50.74 -21.30
CA ILE A 66 22.01 -50.39 -22.60
C ILE A 66 21.18 -51.59 -23.13
N VAL A 67 21.70 -52.79 -22.97
CA VAL A 67 20.99 -54.02 -23.31
C VAL A 67 19.72 -54.19 -22.48
N ALA A 68 19.77 -53.87 -21.19
CA ALA A 68 18.57 -53.88 -20.30
C ALA A 68 17.48 -52.91 -20.79
N TYR A 69 17.84 -51.71 -21.29
CA TYR A 69 16.87 -50.77 -21.87
C TYR A 69 16.15 -51.35 -23.09
N THR A 70 16.79 -52.21 -23.89
CA THR A 70 16.13 -52.85 -25.05
C THR A 70 14.98 -53.78 -24.64
N GLY A 71 15.06 -54.40 -23.45
CA GLY A 71 14.13 -55.43 -23.01
C GLY A 71 14.14 -56.68 -23.89
N ILE A 72 15.16 -56.89 -24.72
CA ILE A 72 15.31 -58.06 -25.65
C ILE A 72 16.24 -59.05 -25.01
N ALA A 73 15.75 -60.28 -24.77
CA ALA A 73 16.56 -61.39 -24.28
C ALA A 73 17.28 -62.15 -25.43
N PRO A 74 18.50 -62.61 -25.22
CA PRO A 74 19.20 -63.40 -26.22
C PRO A 74 18.40 -64.67 -26.61
N GLY A 75 18.27 -64.90 -27.92
CA GLY A 75 17.51 -66.02 -28.47
C GLY A 75 15.98 -65.78 -28.61
N GLN A 76 15.47 -64.68 -28.19
CA GLN A 76 14.08 -64.30 -28.34
C GLN A 76 13.76 -63.88 -29.78
N SER A 77 12.56 -64.28 -30.27
CA SER A 77 12.05 -63.84 -31.58
C SER A 77 11.44 -62.46 -31.39
N VAL A 78 11.91 -61.44 -32.09
CA VAL A 78 11.53 -60.06 -31.98
C VAL A 78 10.94 -59.59 -33.31
N SER A 79 9.76 -59.05 -33.29
CA SER A 79 9.12 -58.40 -34.44
C SER A 79 9.74 -56.99 -34.70
N ALA A 80 9.54 -56.49 -35.91
CA ALA A 80 9.97 -55.13 -36.25
C ALA A 80 9.33 -54.05 -35.32
N GLY A 81 8.09 -54.30 -34.86
CA GLY A 81 7.41 -53.41 -33.89
C GLY A 81 8.05 -53.42 -32.49
N GLU A 82 8.45 -54.63 -32.02
CA GLU A 82 9.15 -54.76 -30.72
C GLU A 82 10.57 -54.17 -30.80
N LEU A 83 11.25 -54.29 -31.96
CA LEU A 83 12.54 -53.65 -32.18
C LEU A 83 12.43 -52.13 -32.14
N ASN A 84 11.40 -51.56 -32.78
CA ASN A 84 11.13 -50.13 -32.69
C ASN A 84 10.74 -49.69 -31.26
N ALA A 85 10.00 -50.52 -30.52
CA ALA A 85 9.71 -50.25 -29.12
C ALA A 85 10.97 -50.27 -28.24
N ALA A 86 11.91 -51.17 -28.55
CA ALA A 86 13.22 -51.22 -27.88
C ALA A 86 14.06 -49.98 -28.22
N TYR A 87 14.03 -49.53 -29.46
CA TYR A 87 14.65 -48.28 -29.89
C TYR A 87 14.08 -47.09 -29.11
N GLN A 88 12.75 -46.95 -29.03
CA GLN A 88 12.10 -45.89 -28.28
C GLN A 88 12.47 -45.92 -26.81
N ARG A 89 12.53 -47.06 -26.14
CA ARG A 89 12.94 -47.16 -24.73
C ARG A 89 14.37 -46.66 -24.50
N ILE A 90 15.28 -46.89 -25.43
CA ILE A 90 16.65 -46.38 -25.34
C ILE A 90 16.66 -44.83 -25.54
N VAL A 91 15.91 -44.35 -26.52
CA VAL A 91 15.79 -42.91 -26.78
C VAL A 91 15.11 -42.19 -25.61
N ASP A 92 14.02 -42.74 -25.08
CA ASP A 92 13.25 -42.19 -23.97
C ASP A 92 14.03 -42.17 -22.64
N SER A 93 15.11 -42.98 -22.53
CA SER A 93 16.01 -42.93 -21.39
C SER A 93 16.66 -41.53 -21.22
N GLY A 94 16.72 -40.77 -22.33
CA GLY A 94 17.25 -39.41 -22.35
C GLY A 94 18.76 -39.28 -22.20
N VAL A 95 19.47 -40.41 -22.10
CA VAL A 95 20.94 -40.44 -21.86
C VAL A 95 21.80 -40.48 -23.12
N PHE A 96 21.17 -40.71 -24.28
CA PHE A 96 21.83 -40.82 -25.58
C PHE A 96 21.45 -39.64 -26.51
N GLU A 97 22.44 -39.12 -27.24
CA GLU A 97 22.26 -38.12 -28.29
C GLU A 97 21.75 -38.74 -29.58
N THR A 98 22.38 -39.88 -29.96
CA THR A 98 21.96 -40.69 -31.11
C THR A 98 21.91 -42.16 -30.73
N VAL A 99 20.95 -42.86 -31.28
CA VAL A 99 20.77 -44.31 -31.18
C VAL A 99 20.49 -44.83 -32.57
N ASP A 100 21.24 -45.82 -32.99
CA ASP A 100 20.99 -46.53 -34.25
C ASP A 100 21.02 -48.02 -33.96
N MET A 101 20.00 -48.76 -34.44
CA MET A 101 19.82 -50.17 -34.19
C MET A 101 19.86 -50.93 -35.53
N ASP A 102 20.95 -51.66 -35.80
CA ASP A 102 21.19 -52.35 -37.06
C ASP A 102 21.13 -53.86 -36.84
N PRO A 103 20.10 -54.55 -37.34
CA PRO A 103 20.02 -56.02 -37.29
C PRO A 103 20.95 -56.65 -38.31
N ARG A 104 22.05 -57.21 -37.85
CA ARG A 104 23.04 -57.90 -38.67
C ARG A 104 22.96 -59.46 -38.49
N GLY A 105 22.11 -60.11 -39.25
CA GLY A 105 21.91 -61.55 -39.13
C GLY A 105 21.39 -61.93 -37.73
N SER A 106 22.17 -62.70 -36.94
CA SER A 106 21.81 -63.13 -35.60
C SER A 106 22.33 -62.21 -34.50
N THR A 107 22.94 -61.04 -34.84
CA THR A 107 23.47 -60.08 -33.92
C THR A 107 22.73 -58.71 -34.08
N LEU A 108 22.23 -58.15 -33.01
CA LEU A 108 21.72 -56.78 -32.98
C LEU A 108 22.87 -55.84 -32.62
N VAL A 109 23.27 -54.99 -33.55
CA VAL A 109 24.27 -53.94 -33.28
C VAL A 109 23.55 -52.64 -32.90
N ILE A 110 23.87 -52.08 -31.73
CA ILE A 110 23.32 -50.84 -31.22
C ILE A 110 24.45 -49.83 -31.16
N ASN A 111 24.41 -48.84 -32.04
CA ASN A 111 25.36 -47.75 -32.03
C ASN A 111 24.75 -46.59 -31.21
N VAL A 112 25.43 -46.17 -30.17
CA VAL A 112 24.97 -45.07 -29.31
C VAL A 112 26.01 -43.97 -29.21
N THR A 113 25.52 -42.76 -29.14
CA THR A 113 26.35 -41.61 -28.73
C THR A 113 25.79 -41.09 -27.41
N GLU A 114 26.57 -41.22 -26.38
CA GLU A 114 26.13 -40.75 -25.05
C GLU A 114 26.04 -39.22 -24.99
N ARG A 115 24.96 -38.69 -24.42
CA ARG A 115 24.87 -37.28 -24.11
C ARG A 115 25.96 -36.90 -23.10
N PRO A 116 26.57 -35.70 -23.24
CA PRO A 116 27.57 -35.23 -22.29
C PRO A 116 26.99 -35.00 -20.90
N THR A 117 27.84 -35.04 -19.89
CA THR A 117 27.48 -34.71 -18.52
C THR A 117 27.81 -33.25 -18.26
N ILE A 118 26.92 -32.53 -17.58
CA ILE A 118 27.16 -31.16 -17.17
C ILE A 118 28.25 -31.15 -16.08
N ASN A 119 29.37 -30.52 -16.38
CA ASN A 119 30.47 -30.32 -15.46
C ASN A 119 30.15 -29.14 -14.51
N ARG A 120 29.74 -28.00 -15.08
CA ARG A 120 29.38 -26.80 -14.36
C ARG A 120 28.24 -26.09 -15.07
N VAL A 121 27.35 -25.47 -14.26
CA VAL A 121 26.37 -24.49 -14.74
C VAL A 121 26.88 -23.11 -14.29
N SER A 122 26.97 -22.17 -15.22
CA SER A 122 27.29 -20.76 -14.94
C SER A 122 26.22 -19.85 -15.50
N ILE A 123 26.02 -18.73 -14.83
CA ILE A 123 25.12 -17.66 -15.25
C ILE A 123 25.98 -16.43 -15.48
N GLU A 124 25.86 -15.81 -16.65
CA GLU A 124 26.75 -14.73 -17.08
C GLU A 124 25.94 -13.56 -17.65
N GLY A 125 26.35 -12.33 -17.32
CA GLY A 125 25.70 -11.11 -17.83
C GLY A 125 24.62 -10.55 -16.93
N ASN A 126 24.19 -11.26 -15.90
CA ASN A 126 23.26 -10.80 -14.89
C ASN A 126 23.92 -9.78 -13.95
N ARG A 127 23.22 -8.66 -13.71
CA ARG A 127 23.64 -7.58 -12.80
C ARG A 127 22.55 -7.24 -11.79
N ARG A 128 21.30 -7.61 -12.08
CA ARG A 128 20.10 -7.22 -11.30
C ARG A 128 19.61 -8.33 -10.41
N ILE A 129 19.60 -9.54 -10.90
CA ILE A 129 19.23 -10.73 -10.13
C ILE A 129 20.52 -11.48 -9.81
N LYS A 130 20.68 -11.92 -8.57
CA LYS A 130 21.89 -12.64 -8.14
C LYS A 130 21.94 -14.04 -8.70
N ASP A 131 23.16 -14.58 -8.84
CA ASP A 131 23.41 -15.95 -9.31
C ASP A 131 22.70 -16.97 -8.43
N GLU A 132 22.68 -16.75 -7.11
CA GLU A 132 22.02 -17.64 -6.16
C GLU A 132 20.54 -17.77 -6.48
N ASP A 133 19.81 -16.64 -6.63
CA ASP A 133 18.37 -16.59 -6.89
C ASP A 133 18.04 -17.25 -8.24
N LEU A 134 18.82 -16.98 -9.29
CA LEU A 134 18.64 -17.57 -10.62
C LEU A 134 18.97 -19.07 -10.63
N SER A 135 19.99 -19.49 -9.86
CA SER A 135 20.39 -20.90 -9.80
C SER A 135 19.35 -21.79 -9.12
N GLU A 136 18.50 -21.23 -8.25
CA GLU A 136 17.37 -21.94 -7.65
C GLU A 136 16.25 -22.23 -8.66
N LEU A 137 16.04 -21.36 -9.63
CA LEU A 137 15.02 -21.50 -10.67
C LEU A 137 15.38 -22.55 -11.73
N VAL A 138 16.70 -22.80 -11.94
CA VAL A 138 17.21 -23.66 -12.99
C VAL A 138 17.20 -25.13 -12.55
N GLN A 139 16.62 -26.01 -13.37
CA GLN A 139 16.57 -27.45 -13.10
C GLN A 139 17.87 -28.18 -13.52
N SER A 140 18.59 -27.66 -14.53
CA SER A 140 19.89 -28.19 -14.94
C SER A 140 20.93 -28.02 -13.83
N LYS A 141 21.52 -29.13 -13.37
CA LYS A 141 22.53 -29.12 -12.29
C LYS A 141 23.82 -29.79 -12.74
N SER A 142 24.93 -29.45 -12.09
CA SER A 142 26.20 -30.14 -12.32
C SER A 142 26.09 -31.65 -12.04
N ARG A 143 26.84 -32.46 -12.77
CA ARG A 143 26.83 -33.96 -12.74
C ARG A 143 25.57 -34.62 -13.31
N GLN A 144 24.61 -33.90 -13.84
CA GLN A 144 23.47 -34.45 -14.59
C GLN A 144 23.81 -34.61 -16.07
N VAL A 145 23.07 -35.45 -16.75
CA VAL A 145 23.15 -35.59 -18.21
C VAL A 145 22.58 -34.32 -18.86
N PHE A 146 23.33 -33.79 -19.80
CA PHE A 146 22.90 -32.57 -20.50
C PHE A 146 21.68 -32.87 -21.39
N ASN A 147 20.62 -32.14 -21.20
CA ASN A 147 19.42 -32.19 -22.04
C ASN A 147 19.21 -30.81 -22.69
N PRO A 148 19.32 -30.67 -24.02
CA PRO A 148 19.12 -29.39 -24.69
C PRO A 148 17.75 -28.76 -24.45
N ALA A 149 16.68 -29.60 -24.45
CA ALA A 149 15.32 -29.11 -24.22
C ALA A 149 15.13 -28.55 -22.80
N GLN A 150 15.79 -29.16 -21.81
CA GLN A 150 15.78 -28.62 -20.44
C GLN A 150 16.59 -27.31 -20.34
N ALA A 151 17.72 -27.20 -21.02
CA ALA A 151 18.50 -25.96 -21.02
C ALA A 151 17.73 -24.79 -21.66
N GLU A 152 16.96 -25.05 -22.71
CA GLU A 152 16.06 -24.04 -23.30
C GLU A 152 14.90 -23.68 -22.37
N ALA A 153 14.32 -24.69 -21.68
CA ALA A 153 13.28 -24.44 -20.69
C ALA A 153 13.80 -23.61 -19.50
N ASP A 154 15.00 -23.93 -19.01
CA ASP A 154 15.65 -23.16 -17.95
C ASP A 154 15.95 -21.71 -18.39
N ALA A 155 16.40 -21.53 -19.64
CA ALA A 155 16.61 -20.20 -20.21
C ALA A 155 15.30 -19.39 -20.29
N ALA A 156 14.19 -20.05 -20.63
CA ALA A 156 12.86 -19.42 -20.64
C ALA A 156 12.40 -19.03 -19.21
N VAL A 157 12.65 -19.87 -18.21
CA VAL A 157 12.33 -19.55 -16.81
C VAL A 157 13.16 -18.36 -16.31
N ILE A 158 14.45 -18.30 -16.65
CA ILE A 158 15.28 -17.13 -16.33
C ILE A 158 14.76 -15.86 -17.03
N ALA A 159 14.41 -15.94 -18.32
CA ALA A 159 13.85 -14.82 -19.07
C ALA A 159 12.53 -14.33 -18.46
N GLU A 160 11.69 -15.25 -18.00
CA GLU A 160 10.44 -14.93 -17.30
C GLU A 160 10.71 -14.20 -15.98
N ALA A 161 11.70 -14.62 -15.19
CA ALA A 161 12.09 -13.92 -13.97
C ALA A 161 12.52 -12.46 -14.23
N TYR A 162 13.19 -12.19 -15.36
CA TYR A 162 13.49 -10.82 -15.79
C TYR A 162 12.25 -10.07 -16.26
N SER A 163 11.31 -10.76 -16.95
CA SER A 163 10.04 -10.17 -17.39
C SER A 163 9.21 -9.69 -16.20
N GLN A 164 9.13 -10.47 -15.13
CA GLN A 164 8.46 -10.11 -13.87
C GLN A 164 9.07 -8.87 -13.20
N GLN A 165 10.34 -8.57 -13.49
CA GLN A 165 10.98 -7.32 -13.07
C GLN A 165 10.87 -6.18 -14.12
N GLY A 166 10.02 -6.37 -15.13
CA GLY A 166 9.77 -5.36 -16.19
C GLY A 166 10.83 -5.28 -17.27
N ARG A 167 11.69 -6.31 -17.38
CA ARG A 167 12.72 -6.42 -18.42
C ARG A 167 12.30 -7.42 -19.49
N ILE A 168 11.19 -7.10 -20.19
CA ILE A 168 10.60 -7.96 -21.22
C ILE A 168 11.55 -8.18 -22.41
N ALA A 169 12.50 -7.26 -22.60
CA ALA A 169 13.53 -7.36 -23.65
C ALA A 169 14.73 -8.22 -23.23
N ALA A 170 14.72 -8.82 -22.04
CA ALA A 170 15.79 -9.69 -21.61
C ALA A 170 15.84 -10.94 -22.48
N THR A 171 17.01 -11.30 -22.92
CA THR A 171 17.27 -12.51 -23.69
C THR A 171 18.26 -13.40 -22.94
N VAL A 172 17.93 -14.68 -22.87
CA VAL A 172 18.76 -15.68 -22.22
C VAL A 172 19.10 -16.75 -23.24
N THR A 173 20.37 -16.97 -23.47
CA THR A 173 20.85 -17.93 -24.44
C THR A 173 21.70 -18.99 -23.76
N PRO A 174 21.30 -20.29 -23.79
CA PRO A 174 22.13 -21.35 -23.23
C PRO A 174 23.31 -21.61 -24.14
N ARG A 175 24.51 -21.50 -23.61
CA ARG A 175 25.76 -21.76 -24.31
C ARG A 175 26.43 -23.02 -23.81
N ILE A 176 26.77 -23.92 -24.74
CA ILE A 176 27.36 -25.22 -24.43
C ILE A 176 28.83 -25.19 -24.77
N ILE A 177 29.69 -25.37 -23.79
CA ILE A 177 31.13 -25.45 -23.95
C ILE A 177 31.53 -26.92 -23.79
N ARG A 178 31.90 -27.57 -24.90
CA ARG A 178 32.31 -28.96 -24.88
C ARG A 178 33.73 -29.12 -24.31
N LEU A 179 33.83 -29.99 -23.33
CA LEU A 179 35.10 -30.35 -22.67
C LEU A 179 35.55 -31.76 -23.06
N ASN A 180 36.76 -32.17 -22.65
CA ASN A 180 37.22 -33.52 -22.80
C ASN A 180 36.37 -34.50 -21.94
N GLU A 181 36.46 -35.80 -22.24
CA GLU A 181 35.77 -36.88 -21.50
C GLU A 181 34.21 -36.80 -21.52
N ASN A 182 33.66 -36.38 -22.65
CA ASN A 182 32.20 -36.23 -22.83
C ASN A 182 31.51 -35.41 -21.75
N ARG A 183 32.14 -34.29 -21.38
CA ARG A 183 31.59 -33.30 -20.45
C ARG A 183 31.28 -31.99 -21.16
N VAL A 184 30.37 -31.21 -20.60
CA VAL A 184 30.03 -29.84 -21.06
C VAL A 184 29.94 -28.89 -19.88
N ASP A 185 30.37 -27.66 -20.05
CA ASP A 185 29.91 -26.54 -19.22
C ASP A 185 28.70 -25.90 -19.90
N LEU A 186 27.66 -25.65 -19.12
CA LEU A 186 26.45 -24.95 -19.54
C LEU A 186 26.49 -23.55 -18.99
N ALA A 187 26.58 -22.55 -19.86
CA ALA A 187 26.52 -21.15 -19.48
C ALA A 187 25.22 -20.52 -19.99
N PHE A 188 24.46 -19.88 -19.12
CA PHE A 188 23.34 -19.06 -19.51
C PHE A 188 23.84 -17.63 -19.71
N GLU A 189 24.00 -17.21 -20.96
CA GLU A 189 24.36 -15.82 -21.30
C GLU A 189 23.11 -14.96 -21.30
N ILE A 190 23.08 -13.98 -20.36
CA ILE A 190 21.96 -13.09 -20.15
C ILE A 190 22.32 -11.72 -20.73
N SER A 191 21.45 -11.23 -21.61
CA SER A 191 21.39 -9.83 -21.98
C SER A 191 20.14 -9.23 -21.31
N GLU A 192 20.34 -8.47 -20.24
CA GLU A 192 19.22 -7.99 -19.41
C GLU A 192 18.28 -7.02 -20.16
N GLY A 193 18.73 -6.42 -21.27
CA GLY A 193 17.97 -5.39 -21.97
C GLY A 193 17.71 -4.16 -21.11
N ASP A 194 17.02 -3.17 -21.66
CA ASP A 194 16.53 -2.02 -20.91
C ASP A 194 15.13 -2.31 -20.34
N THR A 195 14.74 -1.60 -19.27
CA THR A 195 13.38 -1.60 -18.78
C THR A 195 12.50 -0.86 -19.80
N ILE A 196 11.41 -1.51 -20.22
CA ILE A 196 10.47 -0.87 -21.14
C ILE A 196 9.43 -0.17 -20.29
N GLU A 197 9.31 1.14 -20.50
CA GLU A 197 8.47 2.03 -19.71
C GLU A 197 7.07 2.18 -20.31
N VAL A 198 6.09 2.52 -19.47
CA VAL A 198 4.76 2.91 -19.94
C VAL A 198 4.77 4.40 -20.26
N GLU A 199 4.87 4.75 -21.54
CA GLU A 199 4.92 6.15 -21.97
C GLU A 199 3.58 6.86 -21.74
N ARG A 200 2.46 6.15 -21.96
CA ARG A 200 1.14 6.73 -21.82
C ARG A 200 0.10 5.71 -21.38
N ILE A 201 -0.72 6.13 -20.41
CA ILE A 201 -1.94 5.42 -19.99
C ILE A 201 -3.15 6.24 -20.42
N SER A 202 -4.04 5.65 -21.19
CA SER A 202 -5.25 6.28 -21.72
C SER A 202 -6.48 5.45 -21.41
N PHE A 203 -7.62 6.11 -21.26
CA PHE A 203 -8.90 5.46 -21.05
C PHE A 203 -9.86 5.84 -22.20
N VAL A 204 -10.67 4.88 -22.62
CA VAL A 204 -11.70 5.07 -23.62
C VAL A 204 -13.03 4.66 -23.02
N GLY A 205 -14.03 5.53 -23.08
CA GLY A 205 -15.36 5.31 -22.50
C GLY A 205 -15.58 5.99 -21.15
N ASN A 206 -14.55 6.58 -20.55
CA ASN A 206 -14.66 7.39 -19.34
C ASN A 206 -15.33 8.73 -19.66
N ARG A 207 -16.45 9.01 -18.99
CA ARG A 207 -17.22 10.27 -19.15
C ARG A 207 -17.31 11.04 -17.84
N VAL A 208 -17.31 10.32 -16.71
CA VAL A 208 -17.48 10.90 -15.37
C VAL A 208 -16.15 11.32 -14.78
N TYR A 209 -15.14 10.46 -14.89
CA TYR A 209 -13.81 10.75 -14.35
C TYR A 209 -12.81 10.98 -15.48
N SER A 210 -11.96 11.98 -15.33
CA SER A 210 -10.88 12.26 -16.28
C SER A 210 -9.80 11.16 -16.27
N ASP A 211 -9.08 10.99 -17.39
CA ASP A 211 -7.90 10.09 -17.47
C ASP A 211 -6.93 10.36 -16.32
N ARG A 212 -6.71 11.65 -16.02
CA ARG A 212 -5.86 12.07 -14.92
C ARG A 212 -6.34 11.50 -13.57
N ARG A 213 -7.66 11.55 -13.31
CA ARG A 213 -8.21 11.01 -12.07
C ARG A 213 -8.09 9.50 -12.01
N LEU A 214 -8.30 8.80 -13.11
CA LEU A 214 -8.20 7.35 -13.20
C LEU A 214 -6.75 6.89 -13.07
N ARG A 215 -5.78 7.56 -13.70
CA ARG A 215 -4.35 7.24 -13.55
C ARG A 215 -3.87 7.31 -12.09
N ARG A 216 -4.42 8.20 -11.28
CA ARG A 216 -4.10 8.28 -9.84
C ARG A 216 -4.49 7.03 -9.06
N VAL A 217 -5.52 6.34 -9.51
CA VAL A 217 -6.02 5.13 -8.86
C VAL A 217 -5.09 3.95 -9.10
N LEU A 218 -4.49 3.88 -10.29
CA LEU A 218 -3.62 2.80 -10.71
C LEU A 218 -2.29 2.80 -9.96
N GLN A 219 -1.71 1.62 -9.76
CA GLN A 219 -0.33 1.46 -9.31
C GLN A 219 0.67 1.72 -10.44
N THR A 220 0.34 1.26 -11.66
CA THR A 220 1.14 1.56 -12.86
C THR A 220 1.11 3.05 -13.12
N LYS A 221 2.29 3.64 -13.26
CA LYS A 221 2.46 5.06 -13.60
C LYS A 221 3.04 5.18 -15.00
N GLN A 222 2.76 6.31 -15.66
CA GLN A 222 3.39 6.59 -16.93
C GLN A 222 4.74 7.29 -16.71
N ALA A 223 5.67 7.13 -17.66
CA ALA A 223 6.98 7.75 -17.63
C ALA A 223 6.87 9.29 -17.58
N GLY A 224 7.67 9.92 -16.72
CA GLY A 224 7.66 11.36 -16.49
C GLY A 224 9.05 11.99 -16.50
N LEU A 225 9.15 13.31 -16.33
CA LEU A 225 10.40 14.06 -16.32
C LEU A 225 11.38 13.62 -15.20
N LEU A 226 10.87 12.99 -14.13
CA LEU A 226 11.65 12.52 -13.00
C LEU A 226 11.82 11.00 -12.99
N ARG A 227 11.80 10.35 -14.16
CA ARG A 227 11.82 8.91 -14.35
C ARG A 227 12.99 8.18 -13.65
N THR A 228 14.11 8.86 -13.42
CA THR A 228 15.27 8.29 -12.70
C THR A 228 14.96 7.85 -11.28
N PHE A 229 13.89 8.39 -10.69
CA PHE A 229 13.46 8.14 -9.29
C PHE A 229 12.15 7.35 -9.17
N ILE A 230 11.46 7.09 -10.29
CA ILE A 230 10.14 6.41 -10.30
C ILE A 230 10.31 5.04 -10.94
N ARG A 231 10.15 3.97 -10.14
CA ARG A 231 10.22 2.57 -10.62
C ARG A 231 8.84 1.99 -10.99
N SER A 232 7.77 2.75 -10.81
CA SER A 232 6.39 2.29 -11.06
C SER A 232 5.92 2.54 -12.51
N ASP A 233 6.77 3.09 -13.36
CA ASP A 233 6.54 3.31 -14.80
C ASP A 233 6.93 2.12 -15.69
N THR A 234 7.46 1.05 -15.10
CA THR A 234 7.79 -0.18 -15.82
C THR A 234 6.54 -1.02 -16.05
N LEU A 235 6.40 -1.59 -17.26
CA LEU A 235 5.30 -2.50 -17.59
C LEU A 235 5.50 -3.85 -16.89
N ILE A 236 4.56 -4.22 -16.05
CA ILE A 236 4.49 -5.53 -15.37
C ILE A 236 3.07 -6.05 -15.50
N GLU A 237 2.89 -7.24 -16.04
CA GLU A 237 1.56 -7.79 -16.38
C GLU A 237 0.68 -8.00 -15.14
N GLU A 238 1.25 -8.55 -14.05
CA GLU A 238 0.54 -8.75 -12.78
C GLU A 238 0.05 -7.41 -12.21
N ARG A 239 0.82 -6.34 -12.39
CA ARG A 239 0.42 -5.00 -11.96
C ARG A 239 -0.76 -4.47 -12.77
N ILE A 240 -0.83 -4.79 -14.07
CA ILE A 240 -1.97 -4.41 -14.92
C ILE A 240 -3.24 -5.14 -14.47
N GLU A 241 -3.13 -6.44 -14.14
CA GLU A 241 -4.27 -7.19 -13.63
C GLU A 241 -4.74 -6.63 -12.26
N PHE A 242 -3.81 -6.31 -11.39
CA PHE A 242 -4.11 -5.62 -10.14
C PHE A 242 -4.79 -4.27 -10.39
N ASP A 243 -4.28 -3.47 -11.33
CA ASP A 243 -4.85 -2.17 -11.69
C ASP A 243 -6.27 -2.28 -12.23
N LYS A 244 -6.59 -3.33 -12.98
CA LYS A 244 -7.97 -3.63 -13.41
C LYS A 244 -8.90 -3.86 -12.22
N GLN A 245 -8.44 -4.58 -11.20
CA GLN A 245 -9.22 -4.81 -9.99
C GLN A 245 -9.40 -3.51 -9.20
N VAL A 246 -8.33 -2.75 -9.00
CA VAL A 246 -8.37 -1.44 -8.32
C VAL A 246 -9.30 -0.47 -9.02
N LEU A 247 -9.29 -0.45 -10.37
CA LEU A 247 -10.19 0.39 -11.16
C LEU A 247 -11.66 -0.04 -11.00
N ARG A 248 -11.93 -1.35 -10.98
CA ARG A 248 -13.27 -1.89 -10.72
C ARG A 248 -13.76 -1.48 -9.33
N ASP A 249 -12.94 -1.66 -8.30
CA ASP A 249 -13.27 -1.30 -6.92
C ASP A 249 -13.48 0.21 -6.75
N PHE A 250 -12.71 1.02 -7.48
CA PHE A 250 -12.88 2.46 -7.52
C PHE A 250 -14.28 2.86 -8.02
N TYR A 251 -14.76 2.28 -9.12
CA TYR A 251 -16.08 2.58 -9.66
C TYR A 251 -17.20 1.99 -8.80
N LEU A 252 -17.07 0.74 -8.34
CA LEU A 252 -18.04 0.09 -7.46
C LEU A 252 -18.25 0.87 -6.16
N SER A 253 -17.17 1.36 -5.55
CA SER A 253 -17.24 2.15 -4.32
C SER A 253 -17.94 3.51 -4.51
N ARG A 254 -18.22 3.90 -5.75
CA ARG A 254 -18.90 5.16 -6.14
C ARG A 254 -20.26 4.93 -6.79
N GLY A 255 -20.80 3.71 -6.63
CA GLY A 255 -22.13 3.36 -7.08
C GLY A 255 -22.25 2.92 -8.54
N TYR A 256 -21.15 2.80 -9.26
CA TYR A 256 -21.15 2.32 -10.64
C TYR A 256 -21.10 0.79 -10.68
N VAL A 257 -22.23 0.15 -10.34
CA VAL A 257 -22.30 -1.32 -10.19
C VAL A 257 -22.16 -2.08 -11.52
N ASP A 258 -22.44 -1.40 -12.64
CA ASP A 258 -22.36 -1.98 -13.99
C ASP A 258 -21.01 -1.71 -14.65
N PHE A 259 -20.04 -1.15 -13.91
CA PHE A 259 -18.72 -0.89 -14.44
C PHE A 259 -18.08 -2.15 -15.01
N ARG A 260 -17.58 -2.04 -16.24
CA ARG A 260 -16.88 -3.13 -16.92
C ARG A 260 -15.65 -2.62 -17.65
N ILE A 261 -14.60 -3.42 -17.64
CA ILE A 261 -13.44 -3.23 -18.50
C ILE A 261 -13.67 -4.12 -19.71
N LEU A 262 -13.85 -3.49 -20.86
CA LEU A 262 -14.15 -4.16 -22.14
C LEU A 262 -12.90 -4.75 -22.77
N GLY A 263 -11.74 -4.17 -22.50
CA GLY A 263 -10.45 -4.66 -22.96
C GLY A 263 -9.30 -3.77 -22.52
N THR A 264 -8.12 -4.35 -22.50
CA THR A 264 -6.87 -3.66 -22.22
C THR A 264 -5.91 -3.94 -23.37
N ASN A 265 -5.50 -2.90 -24.08
CA ASN A 265 -4.55 -2.99 -25.17
C ASN A 265 -3.21 -2.42 -24.71
N VAL A 266 -2.16 -3.22 -24.91
CA VAL A 266 -0.77 -2.82 -24.69
C VAL A 266 -0.09 -2.78 -26.05
N GLU A 267 0.30 -1.61 -26.49
CA GLU A 267 0.93 -1.40 -27.80
C GLU A 267 2.35 -0.90 -27.61
N LEU A 268 3.30 -1.58 -28.23
CA LEU A 268 4.71 -1.17 -28.23
C LEU A 268 4.87 0.05 -29.17
N THR A 269 5.65 1.04 -28.77
CA THR A 269 6.01 2.18 -29.61
C THR A 269 6.74 1.73 -30.88
N ASN A 270 6.73 2.53 -31.93
CA ASN A 270 7.45 2.23 -33.17
C ASN A 270 8.97 2.10 -32.94
N GLU A 271 9.50 2.79 -31.96
CA GLU A 271 10.92 2.76 -31.57
C GLU A 271 11.26 1.57 -30.67
N ARG A 272 10.24 0.84 -30.19
CA ARG A 272 10.31 -0.32 -29.31
C ARG A 272 10.98 -0.05 -27.94
N ASP A 273 10.88 1.16 -27.47
CA ASP A 273 11.48 1.63 -26.21
C ASP A 273 10.44 1.90 -25.12
N ALA A 274 9.15 1.95 -25.48
CA ALA A 274 8.07 2.20 -24.53
C ALA A 274 6.74 1.54 -24.94
N PHE A 275 5.77 1.52 -24.01
CA PHE A 275 4.41 1.00 -24.23
C PHE A 275 3.34 2.09 -24.10
N TYR A 276 2.32 1.99 -24.92
CA TYR A 276 1.02 2.63 -24.74
C TYR A 276 0.05 1.64 -24.11
N LEU A 277 -0.54 2.02 -22.98
CA LEU A 277 -1.56 1.24 -22.29
C LEU A 277 -2.93 1.91 -22.51
N VAL A 278 -3.85 1.24 -23.18
CA VAL A 278 -5.20 1.73 -23.41
C VAL A 278 -6.21 0.80 -22.75
N MET A 279 -6.97 1.33 -21.79
CA MET A 279 -8.06 0.62 -21.12
C MET A 279 -9.40 1.07 -21.69
N ASN A 280 -10.13 0.17 -22.34
CA ASN A 280 -11.48 0.41 -22.82
C ASN A 280 -12.46 0.06 -21.69
N ILE A 281 -13.24 1.02 -21.23
CA ILE A 281 -14.14 0.85 -20.10
C ILE A 281 -15.58 1.26 -20.45
N GLU A 282 -16.52 0.69 -19.72
CA GLU A 282 -17.93 1.09 -19.70
C GLU A 282 -18.29 1.43 -18.27
N GLU A 283 -18.58 2.70 -17.98
CA GLU A 283 -18.81 3.17 -16.60
C GLU A 283 -20.16 2.73 -16.03
N GLY A 284 -21.18 2.59 -16.89
CA GLY A 284 -22.56 2.31 -16.45
C GLY A 284 -23.24 3.54 -15.82
N GLN A 285 -24.29 3.29 -15.05
CA GLN A 285 -25.06 4.29 -14.32
C GLN A 285 -24.67 4.28 -12.84
N GLN A 286 -24.76 5.46 -12.18
CA GLN A 286 -24.53 5.57 -10.75
C GLN A 286 -25.79 5.20 -9.98
N PHE A 287 -25.70 4.21 -9.11
CA PHE A 287 -26.77 3.79 -8.23
C PHE A 287 -26.64 4.38 -6.84
N ARG A 288 -27.78 4.66 -6.24
CA ARG A 288 -27.91 5.10 -4.86
C ARG A 288 -28.61 4.02 -4.03
N VAL A 289 -28.43 4.08 -2.73
CA VAL A 289 -29.19 3.23 -1.81
C VAL A 289 -30.66 3.67 -1.84
N GLY A 290 -31.53 2.73 -2.11
CA GLY A 290 -33.00 2.91 -2.07
C GLY A 290 -33.55 2.67 -0.68
N ASN A 291 -34.51 1.76 -0.55
CA ASN A 291 -35.06 1.36 0.74
C ASN A 291 -34.03 0.48 1.49
N VAL A 292 -33.96 0.64 2.83
CA VAL A 292 -33.14 -0.18 3.71
C VAL A 292 -34.03 -0.79 4.78
N SER A 293 -34.10 -2.12 4.81
CA SER A 293 -34.94 -2.87 5.74
C SER A 293 -34.17 -4.02 6.37
N THR A 294 -34.61 -4.42 7.56
CA THR A 294 -34.11 -5.60 8.26
C THR A 294 -35.25 -6.58 8.44
N VAL A 295 -35.02 -7.83 8.10
CA VAL A 295 -35.96 -8.94 8.35
C VAL A 295 -35.27 -10.01 9.18
N SER A 296 -36.00 -10.71 10.02
CA SER A 296 -35.44 -11.79 10.82
C SER A 296 -36.13 -13.11 10.50
N GLU A 297 -35.30 -14.12 10.24
CA GLU A 297 -35.74 -15.54 10.15
C GLU A 297 -35.48 -16.28 11.50
N MET A 298 -35.02 -15.54 12.51
CA MET A 298 -34.75 -16.02 13.87
C MET A 298 -35.71 -15.39 14.87
N SER A 299 -36.33 -16.22 15.71
CA SER A 299 -37.29 -15.73 16.72
C SER A 299 -36.67 -14.90 17.84
N GLU A 300 -35.38 -15.12 18.11
CA GLU A 300 -34.59 -14.44 19.15
C GLU A 300 -33.99 -13.09 18.71
N ALA A 301 -33.97 -12.80 17.41
CA ALA A 301 -33.41 -11.56 16.86
C ALA A 301 -34.54 -10.60 16.48
N ASP A 302 -34.74 -9.53 17.27
CA ASP A 302 -35.73 -8.48 16.96
C ASP A 302 -35.20 -7.59 15.79
N PRO A 303 -35.82 -7.63 14.61
CA PRO A 303 -35.37 -6.84 13.45
C PRO A 303 -35.40 -5.34 13.72
N ALA A 304 -36.22 -4.82 14.61
CA ALA A 304 -36.26 -3.39 14.93
C ALA A 304 -34.98 -2.92 15.62
N LEU A 305 -34.49 -3.69 16.58
CA LEU A 305 -33.22 -3.41 17.28
C LEU A 305 -32.03 -3.35 16.31
N PHE A 306 -31.99 -4.30 15.35
CA PHE A 306 -30.93 -4.34 14.35
C PHE A 306 -31.09 -3.25 13.29
N GLN A 307 -32.30 -2.83 12.97
CA GLN A 307 -32.56 -1.70 12.08
C GLN A 307 -32.03 -0.38 12.65
N ASP A 308 -32.14 -0.15 13.95
CA ASP A 308 -31.69 1.08 14.62
C ASP A 308 -30.18 1.26 14.64
N VAL A 309 -29.42 0.18 14.54
CA VAL A 309 -27.93 0.19 14.46
C VAL A 309 -27.42 0.61 13.08
N LEU A 310 -28.27 0.58 12.05
CA LEU A 310 -27.88 0.92 10.70
C LEU A 310 -27.59 2.42 10.55
N LYS A 311 -26.40 2.73 10.06
CA LYS A 311 -25.99 4.12 9.73
C LYS A 311 -26.21 4.46 8.25
N ILE A 312 -26.54 3.46 7.43
CA ILE A 312 -26.85 3.64 6.01
C ILE A 312 -28.21 4.30 5.86
N LYS A 313 -28.30 5.29 4.97
CA LYS A 313 -29.52 6.06 4.73
C LYS A 313 -29.91 5.97 3.26
N PRO A 314 -31.24 5.97 2.96
CA PRO A 314 -31.72 6.13 1.59
C PRO A 314 -31.14 7.38 0.92
N GLY A 315 -30.86 7.30 -0.39
CA GLY A 315 -30.32 8.40 -1.19
C GLY A 315 -28.80 8.57 -1.19
N VAL A 316 -28.05 7.91 -0.29
CA VAL A 316 -26.58 7.92 -0.36
C VAL A 316 -26.11 7.11 -1.56
N VAL A 317 -24.95 7.46 -2.10
CA VAL A 317 -24.33 6.69 -3.18
C VAL A 317 -24.02 5.28 -2.67
N TYR A 318 -24.41 4.26 -3.43
CA TYR A 318 -24.13 2.88 -3.08
C TYR A 318 -22.62 2.60 -3.05
N SER A 319 -22.21 1.84 -2.06
CA SER A 319 -20.84 1.31 -1.98
C SER A 319 -20.87 -0.05 -1.26
N PRO A 320 -20.12 -1.06 -1.74
CA PRO A 320 -20.02 -2.35 -1.05
C PRO A 320 -19.57 -2.21 0.41
N SER A 321 -18.67 -1.27 0.69
CA SER A 321 -18.17 -1.03 2.05
C SER A 321 -19.25 -0.54 3.02
N LEU A 322 -20.29 0.17 2.54
CA LEU A 322 -21.42 0.57 3.39
C LEU A 322 -22.22 -0.65 3.84
N ILE A 323 -22.38 -1.63 2.96
CA ILE A 323 -23.09 -2.87 3.24
C ILE A 323 -22.29 -3.72 4.23
N GLU A 324 -21.00 -3.96 3.94
CA GLU A 324 -20.12 -4.73 4.82
C GLU A 324 -19.99 -4.12 6.22
N ASN A 325 -19.85 -2.79 6.32
CA ASN A 325 -19.83 -2.10 7.60
C ASN A 325 -21.17 -2.21 8.36
N SER A 326 -22.29 -2.30 7.65
CA SER A 326 -23.60 -2.50 8.26
C SER A 326 -23.75 -3.91 8.79
N ILE A 327 -23.36 -4.92 8.00
CA ILE A 327 -23.32 -6.32 8.42
C ILE A 327 -22.44 -6.49 9.65
N THR A 328 -21.22 -5.99 9.63
CA THR A 328 -20.30 -6.09 10.76
C THR A 328 -20.88 -5.48 12.05
N ARG A 329 -21.61 -4.35 11.94
CA ARG A 329 -22.26 -3.72 13.07
C ARG A 329 -23.41 -4.57 13.63
N MET A 330 -24.23 -5.13 12.74
CA MET A 330 -25.33 -6.01 13.12
C MET A 330 -24.82 -7.30 13.76
N GLU A 331 -23.79 -7.94 13.20
CA GLU A 331 -23.20 -9.15 13.77
C GLU A 331 -22.59 -8.87 15.15
N ARG A 332 -21.92 -7.72 15.35
CA ARG A 332 -21.42 -7.31 16.68
C ARG A 332 -22.56 -7.08 17.68
N LEU A 333 -23.66 -6.48 17.23
CA LEU A 333 -24.86 -6.36 18.08
C LEU A 333 -25.37 -7.73 18.47
N GLY A 334 -25.48 -8.68 17.54
CA GLY A 334 -25.89 -10.04 17.82
C GLY A 334 -25.05 -10.72 18.92
N VAL A 335 -23.72 -10.56 18.82
CA VAL A 335 -22.81 -11.06 19.87
C VAL A 335 -23.08 -10.38 21.22
N SER A 336 -23.29 -9.06 21.25
CA SER A 336 -23.58 -8.33 22.51
C SER A 336 -24.93 -8.69 23.11
N GLU A 337 -25.92 -9.10 22.31
CA GLU A 337 -27.24 -9.57 22.73
C GLU A 337 -27.25 -11.08 23.04
N GLY A 338 -26.09 -11.77 22.90
CA GLY A 338 -25.96 -13.21 23.17
C GLY A 338 -26.67 -14.10 22.13
N ILE A 339 -26.81 -13.60 20.90
CA ILE A 339 -27.40 -14.37 19.78
C ILE A 339 -26.28 -15.08 19.04
N ASP A 340 -26.04 -16.33 19.39
CA ASP A 340 -25.00 -17.14 18.74
C ASP A 340 -25.38 -17.54 17.30
N PHE A 341 -24.33 -17.64 16.46
CA PHE A 341 -24.45 -18.05 15.05
C PHE A 341 -25.32 -17.13 14.21
N LEU A 342 -25.51 -15.88 14.62
CA LEU A 342 -26.17 -14.88 13.79
C LEU A 342 -25.31 -14.60 12.56
N ARG A 343 -25.94 -14.74 11.39
CA ARG A 343 -25.37 -14.31 10.12
C ARG A 343 -26.30 -13.28 9.49
N VAL A 344 -25.74 -12.21 8.99
CA VAL A 344 -26.48 -11.18 8.29
C VAL A 344 -26.22 -11.32 6.79
N GLU A 345 -27.29 -11.61 6.03
CA GLU A 345 -27.23 -11.75 4.57
C GLU A 345 -27.87 -10.53 3.89
N PRO A 346 -27.10 -9.78 3.09
CA PRO A 346 -27.66 -8.68 2.34
C PRO A 346 -28.40 -9.22 1.10
N ARG A 347 -29.69 -8.89 0.96
CA ARG A 347 -30.48 -9.12 -0.23
C ARG A 347 -30.66 -7.81 -0.96
N ILE A 348 -30.03 -7.69 -2.13
CA ILE A 348 -30.00 -6.44 -2.88
C ILE A 348 -30.94 -6.59 -4.09
N SER A 349 -31.95 -5.75 -4.15
CA SER A 349 -32.85 -5.64 -5.30
C SER A 349 -32.62 -4.35 -6.05
N ARG A 350 -32.62 -4.44 -7.37
CA ARG A 350 -32.27 -3.33 -8.26
C ARG A 350 -33.52 -2.68 -8.84
N ASN A 351 -33.59 -1.36 -8.72
CA ASN A 351 -34.59 -0.53 -9.37
C ASN A 351 -33.92 0.30 -10.46
N GLU A 352 -34.02 -0.14 -11.70
CA GLU A 352 -33.42 0.52 -12.86
C GLU A 352 -34.06 1.87 -13.22
N ARG A 353 -35.34 2.03 -12.89
CA ARG A 353 -36.07 3.27 -13.19
C ARG A 353 -35.57 4.43 -12.35
N ASP A 354 -35.35 4.18 -11.06
CA ASP A 354 -34.99 5.20 -10.10
C ASP A 354 -33.47 5.21 -9.82
N LEU A 355 -32.71 4.30 -10.45
CA LEU A 355 -31.27 4.08 -10.24
C LEU A 355 -30.93 3.88 -8.76
N THR A 356 -31.74 3.04 -8.08
CA THR A 356 -31.56 2.70 -6.67
C THR A 356 -31.36 1.22 -6.48
N LEU A 357 -30.66 0.88 -5.39
CA LEU A 357 -30.51 -0.48 -4.89
C LEU A 357 -31.19 -0.54 -3.52
N ASP A 358 -32.29 -1.28 -3.44
CA ASP A 358 -32.92 -1.56 -2.17
C ASP A 358 -32.17 -2.68 -1.47
N VAL A 359 -31.89 -2.50 -0.20
CA VAL A 359 -31.07 -3.42 0.60
C VAL A 359 -31.90 -3.96 1.75
N GLU A 360 -32.13 -5.25 1.75
CA GLU A 360 -32.74 -5.98 2.85
C GLU A 360 -31.66 -6.79 3.57
N PHE A 361 -31.49 -6.54 4.86
CA PHE A 361 -30.60 -7.33 5.71
C PHE A 361 -31.40 -8.44 6.37
N ALA A 362 -31.15 -9.67 5.93
CA ALA A 362 -31.81 -10.85 6.52
C ALA A 362 -30.94 -11.40 7.66
N LEU A 363 -31.53 -11.45 8.86
CA LEU A 363 -30.94 -12.09 10.03
C LEU A 363 -31.27 -13.58 9.96
N VAL A 364 -30.23 -14.39 9.65
CA VAL A 364 -30.41 -15.84 9.47
C VAL A 364 -29.52 -16.60 10.44
N ARG A 365 -29.85 -17.83 10.71
CA ARG A 365 -29.01 -18.70 11.51
C ARG A 365 -27.92 -19.31 10.63
N GLY A 366 -26.67 -18.98 10.94
CA GLY A 366 -25.51 -19.60 10.31
C GLY A 366 -25.27 -21.05 10.78
N PRO A 367 -24.33 -21.74 10.16
CA PRO A 367 -23.93 -23.08 10.57
C PRO A 367 -23.37 -23.05 12.01
N ARG A 368 -23.69 -24.06 12.79
CA ARG A 368 -23.12 -24.22 14.14
C ARG A 368 -21.73 -24.79 14.05
N VAL A 369 -20.77 -23.94 13.83
CA VAL A 369 -19.35 -24.29 13.77
C VAL A 369 -18.60 -23.47 14.80
N PHE A 370 -17.70 -24.09 15.53
CA PHE A 370 -16.87 -23.46 16.57
C PHE A 370 -15.41 -23.45 16.18
N VAL A 371 -14.66 -22.50 16.70
CA VAL A 371 -13.20 -22.50 16.61
C VAL A 371 -12.65 -23.51 17.61
N GLU A 372 -12.05 -24.59 17.14
CA GLU A 372 -11.41 -25.57 18.01
C GLU A 372 -10.13 -25.02 18.62
N ARG A 373 -9.25 -24.50 17.77
CA ARG A 373 -7.99 -23.88 18.16
C ARG A 373 -7.45 -22.96 17.06
N ILE A 374 -6.52 -22.12 17.46
CA ILE A 374 -5.78 -21.22 16.56
C ILE A 374 -4.31 -21.65 16.63
N ASP A 375 -3.77 -22.18 15.54
CA ASP A 375 -2.38 -22.61 15.44
C ASP A 375 -1.57 -21.49 14.79
N VAL A 376 -0.45 -21.09 15.41
CA VAL A 376 0.41 -20.03 14.90
C VAL A 376 1.79 -20.61 14.62
N GLU A 377 2.26 -20.51 13.37
CA GLU A 377 3.54 -21.05 12.92
C GLU A 377 4.38 -19.95 12.22
N GLY A 378 5.72 -20.11 12.27
CA GLY A 378 6.65 -19.20 11.61
C GLY A 378 7.10 -17.99 12.45
N ASN A 379 6.50 -17.74 13.62
CA ASN A 379 6.85 -16.65 14.53
C ASN A 379 8.04 -17.02 15.43
N THR A 380 9.26 -16.90 14.92
CA THR A 380 10.49 -17.29 15.66
C THR A 380 10.91 -16.28 16.72
N THR A 381 10.70 -15.01 16.46
CA THR A 381 11.05 -13.87 17.34
C THR A 381 9.82 -13.30 18.02
N THR A 382 8.74 -13.11 17.25
CA THR A 382 7.48 -12.55 17.73
C THR A 382 6.77 -13.51 18.66
N LEU A 383 6.40 -13.08 19.85
CA LEU A 383 5.66 -13.92 20.79
C LEU A 383 4.26 -14.28 20.23
N ASP A 384 3.87 -15.53 20.35
CA ASP A 384 2.59 -16.09 19.90
C ASP A 384 1.38 -15.23 20.34
N ARG A 385 1.39 -14.73 21.58
CA ARG A 385 0.35 -13.83 22.10
C ARG A 385 0.12 -12.58 21.24
N ILE A 386 1.15 -12.06 20.52
CA ILE A 386 1.03 -10.84 19.72
C ILE A 386 0.19 -11.10 18.47
N VAL A 387 0.34 -12.29 17.89
CA VAL A 387 -0.48 -12.74 16.77
C VAL A 387 -1.89 -13.06 17.25
N ARG A 388 -2.03 -13.80 18.35
CA ARG A 388 -3.35 -14.16 18.93
C ARG A 388 -4.18 -12.94 19.36
N GLN A 389 -3.55 -11.87 19.83
CA GLN A 389 -4.23 -10.61 20.20
C GLN A 389 -4.90 -9.92 18.99
N GLN A 390 -4.55 -10.28 17.76
CA GLN A 390 -5.21 -9.76 16.57
C GLN A 390 -6.56 -10.44 16.29
N PHE A 391 -6.84 -11.56 16.96
CA PHE A 391 -8.14 -12.21 16.87
C PHE A 391 -9.10 -11.64 17.93
N ARG A 392 -10.33 -11.35 17.51
CA ARG A 392 -11.44 -10.97 18.41
C ARG A 392 -12.25 -12.18 18.85
N ILE A 393 -12.07 -13.30 18.19
CA ILE A 393 -12.65 -14.59 18.53
C ILE A 393 -11.56 -15.43 19.20
N VAL A 394 -11.96 -16.23 20.17
CA VAL A 394 -11.11 -17.15 20.88
C VAL A 394 -11.52 -18.60 20.65
N GLU A 395 -10.70 -19.52 21.08
CA GLU A 395 -10.98 -20.95 21.01
C GLU A 395 -12.27 -21.26 21.81
N GLY A 396 -13.18 -21.98 21.17
CA GLY A 396 -14.54 -22.26 21.71
C GLY A 396 -15.63 -21.30 21.25
N ASP A 397 -15.27 -20.16 20.63
CA ASP A 397 -16.26 -19.21 20.10
C ASP A 397 -16.91 -19.70 18.79
N PRO A 398 -18.11 -19.21 18.45
CA PRO A 398 -18.69 -19.40 17.14
C PRO A 398 -17.77 -18.91 16.01
N PHE A 399 -17.58 -19.75 14.99
CA PHE A 399 -16.74 -19.41 13.85
C PHE A 399 -17.37 -18.32 12.99
N ASN A 400 -16.62 -17.24 12.75
CA ASN A 400 -17.03 -16.16 11.87
C ASN A 400 -15.94 -15.90 10.80
N PRO A 401 -16.20 -16.25 9.52
CA PRO A 401 -15.21 -16.07 8.45
C PRO A 401 -14.80 -14.61 8.20
N ARG A 402 -15.67 -13.64 8.53
CA ARG A 402 -15.33 -12.20 8.41
C ARG A 402 -14.34 -11.78 9.47
N GLU A 403 -14.53 -12.20 10.72
CA GLU A 403 -13.56 -11.90 11.79
C GLU A 403 -12.23 -12.58 11.57
N ILE A 404 -12.19 -13.79 11.00
CA ILE A 404 -10.93 -14.44 10.59
C ILE A 404 -10.20 -13.60 9.53
N ARG A 405 -10.90 -13.16 8.47
CA ARG A 405 -10.29 -12.28 7.45
C ARG A 405 -9.84 -10.95 8.03
N ALA A 406 -10.64 -10.34 8.90
CA ALA A 406 -10.28 -9.12 9.58
C ALA A 406 -9.06 -9.30 10.50
N SER A 407 -8.92 -10.47 11.12
CA SER A 407 -7.74 -10.82 11.91
C SER A 407 -6.48 -10.97 11.05
N ALA A 408 -6.60 -11.60 9.88
CA ALA A 408 -5.52 -11.68 8.89
C ALA A 408 -5.04 -10.28 8.48
N GLU A 409 -5.98 -9.35 8.20
CA GLU A 409 -5.64 -7.97 7.88
C GLU A 409 -4.95 -7.24 9.05
N ARG A 410 -5.40 -7.46 10.30
CA ARG A 410 -4.75 -6.89 11.49
C ARG A 410 -3.33 -7.43 11.67
N ILE A 411 -3.11 -8.74 11.45
CA ILE A 411 -1.79 -9.36 11.51
C ILE A 411 -0.85 -8.75 10.46
N ARG A 412 -1.31 -8.61 9.21
CA ARG A 412 -0.54 -7.94 8.14
C ARG A 412 -0.24 -6.48 8.48
N ALA A 413 -1.21 -5.78 9.08
CA ALA A 413 -1.06 -4.38 9.49
C ALA A 413 -0.02 -4.15 10.60
N LEU A 414 0.37 -5.18 11.37
CA LEU A 414 1.48 -5.07 12.32
C LEU A 414 2.81 -4.69 11.64
N GLY A 415 3.00 -5.12 10.38
CA GLY A 415 4.24 -4.87 9.66
C GLY A 415 5.45 -5.68 10.15
N PHE A 416 5.21 -6.75 10.94
CA PHE A 416 6.25 -7.63 11.48
C PHE A 416 6.54 -8.82 10.56
N PHE A 417 5.65 -9.07 9.62
CA PHE A 417 5.66 -10.22 8.73
C PHE A 417 5.67 -9.78 7.27
N SER A 418 6.48 -10.42 6.46
CA SER A 418 6.50 -10.26 5.01
C SER A 418 5.29 -10.94 4.37
N THR A 419 4.90 -12.09 4.91
CA THR A 419 3.67 -12.80 4.56
C THR A 419 2.93 -13.19 5.84
N ALA A 420 1.60 -13.17 5.79
CA ALA A 420 0.72 -13.69 6.83
C ALA A 420 -0.51 -14.30 6.15
N GLU A 421 -0.55 -15.60 6.15
CA GLU A 421 -1.65 -16.40 5.62
C GLU A 421 -2.48 -16.92 6.79
N VAL A 422 -3.81 -16.82 6.66
CA VAL A 422 -4.73 -17.32 7.67
C VAL A 422 -5.75 -18.17 6.95
N GLU A 423 -5.66 -19.47 7.19
CA GLU A 423 -6.50 -20.48 6.58
C GLU A 423 -7.34 -21.19 7.62
N THR A 424 -8.36 -21.90 7.17
CA THR A 424 -9.21 -22.70 8.04
C THR A 424 -9.32 -24.11 7.50
N ARG A 425 -9.14 -25.09 8.37
CA ARG A 425 -9.33 -26.52 8.05
C ARG A 425 -10.33 -27.17 8.96
N GLU A 426 -10.85 -28.32 8.58
CA GLU A 426 -11.75 -29.11 9.40
C GLU A 426 -11.05 -29.52 10.72
N GLY A 427 -11.78 -29.37 11.82
CA GLY A 427 -11.32 -29.75 13.15
C GLY A 427 -11.51 -31.24 13.46
N SER A 428 -11.44 -31.60 14.76
CA SER A 428 -11.62 -32.97 15.22
C SER A 428 -13.05 -33.49 15.08
N SER A 429 -14.02 -32.60 14.89
CA SER A 429 -15.43 -32.91 14.61
C SER A 429 -15.98 -32.02 13.49
N PRO A 430 -17.08 -32.44 12.82
CA PRO A 430 -17.65 -31.70 11.69
C PRO A 430 -18.19 -30.30 12.04
N ASP A 431 -18.42 -30.04 13.33
CA ASP A 431 -18.85 -28.75 13.87
C ASP A 431 -17.70 -27.90 14.43
N GLN A 432 -16.46 -28.28 14.12
CA GLN A 432 -15.26 -27.56 14.58
C GLN A 432 -14.34 -27.22 13.42
N VAL A 433 -13.64 -26.10 13.53
CA VAL A 433 -12.60 -25.67 12.61
C VAL A 433 -11.34 -25.29 13.37
N VAL A 434 -10.19 -25.61 12.78
CA VAL A 434 -8.89 -25.12 13.21
C VAL A 434 -8.51 -23.94 12.34
N VAL A 435 -8.00 -22.89 12.95
CA VAL A 435 -7.48 -21.71 12.25
C VAL A 435 -5.97 -21.81 12.24
N ASP A 436 -5.38 -22.00 11.06
CA ASP A 436 -3.94 -22.04 10.86
C ASP A 436 -3.45 -20.66 10.45
N VAL A 437 -2.42 -20.16 11.11
CA VAL A 437 -1.82 -18.85 10.91
C VAL A 437 -0.35 -19.03 10.60
N ASP A 438 -0.01 -18.98 9.32
CA ASP A 438 1.36 -19.09 8.84
C ASP A 438 1.96 -17.71 8.56
N VAL A 439 3.04 -17.39 9.29
CA VAL A 439 3.70 -16.08 9.14
C VAL A 439 5.18 -16.24 8.78
N VAL A 440 5.68 -15.32 7.99
CA VAL A 440 7.12 -15.19 7.70
C VAL A 440 7.60 -13.85 8.24
N GLU A 441 8.47 -13.88 9.24
CA GLU A 441 8.98 -12.66 9.87
C GLU A 441 9.87 -11.84 8.93
N GLN A 442 9.83 -10.52 9.10
CA GLN A 442 10.71 -9.58 8.43
C GLN A 442 11.39 -8.65 9.45
N PRO A 443 12.51 -8.00 9.09
CA PRO A 443 13.15 -7.02 9.95
C PRO A 443 12.17 -5.89 10.33
N THR A 444 12.02 -5.61 11.63
CA THR A 444 11.13 -4.59 12.20
C THR A 444 11.85 -3.32 12.63
N GLY A 445 13.18 -3.38 12.63
CA GLY A 445 14.04 -2.22 12.87
C GLY A 445 14.20 -1.34 11.63
N SER A 446 14.19 -0.03 11.83
CA SER A 446 14.44 0.94 10.77
C SER A 446 15.37 2.05 11.23
N LEU A 447 16.31 2.42 10.36
CA LEU A 447 17.15 3.62 10.50
C LEU A 447 16.68 4.62 9.43
N ASN A 448 16.14 5.74 9.88
CA ASN A 448 15.68 6.81 9.00
C ASN A 448 16.67 7.97 9.06
N LEU A 449 17.13 8.40 7.89
CA LEU A 449 17.90 9.62 7.72
C LEU A 449 17.04 10.60 6.92
N GLY A 450 16.85 11.79 7.42
CA GLY A 450 16.02 12.81 6.78
C GLY A 450 16.68 14.17 6.80
N GLY A 451 16.46 14.96 5.74
CA GLY A 451 16.70 16.38 5.71
C GLY A 451 15.39 17.14 5.74
N ALA A 452 15.33 18.23 6.44
CA ALA A 452 14.19 19.13 6.45
C ALA A 452 14.64 20.57 6.32
N TYR A 453 13.78 21.41 5.77
CA TYR A 453 13.96 22.85 5.77
C TYR A 453 12.64 23.50 6.14
N SER A 454 12.69 24.38 7.11
CA SER A 454 11.58 25.29 7.42
C SER A 454 12.11 26.72 7.61
N VAL A 455 11.25 27.69 7.39
CA VAL A 455 11.63 29.10 7.66
C VAL A 455 11.76 29.40 9.15
N THR A 456 11.22 28.50 9.99
CA THR A 456 11.26 28.66 11.46
C THR A 456 12.55 28.11 12.06
N ASP A 457 13.02 26.94 11.55
CA ASP A 457 14.11 26.20 12.19
C ASP A 457 15.37 26.12 11.29
N GLY A 458 15.27 26.62 10.04
CA GLY A 458 16.34 26.55 9.06
C GLY A 458 16.50 25.18 8.43
N PHE A 459 17.68 24.87 7.92
CA PHE A 459 18.02 23.54 7.41
C PHE A 459 18.38 22.61 8.57
N GLY A 460 17.79 21.42 8.57
CA GLY A 460 17.99 20.43 9.61
C GLY A 460 18.21 19.03 9.07
N ILE A 461 18.80 18.19 9.90
CA ILE A 461 18.98 16.76 9.70
C ILE A 461 18.27 16.01 10.82
N ALA A 462 17.52 14.99 10.48
CA ALA A 462 16.89 14.10 11.43
C ALA A 462 17.42 12.67 11.26
N ILE A 463 17.77 12.05 12.37
CA ILE A 463 18.19 10.65 12.46
C ILE A 463 17.21 9.94 13.39
N GLY A 464 16.50 8.93 12.88
CA GLY A 464 15.56 8.14 13.66
C GLY A 464 15.91 6.68 13.62
N LEU A 465 16.16 6.10 14.78
CA LEU A 465 16.26 4.66 14.97
C LEU A 465 14.94 4.19 15.60
N THR A 466 14.27 3.25 14.97
CA THR A 466 13.00 2.71 15.46
C THR A 466 13.02 1.19 15.36
N GLU A 467 12.63 0.53 16.46
CA GLU A 467 12.32 -0.89 16.50
C GLU A 467 10.84 -1.07 16.83
N ASN A 468 10.05 -1.66 15.90
CA ASN A 468 8.60 -1.78 16.06
C ASN A 468 8.16 -3.06 16.80
N ASN A 469 9.04 -4.05 16.91
CA ASN A 469 8.76 -5.31 17.61
C ASN A 469 9.84 -5.60 18.65
N PHE A 470 10.09 -4.63 19.53
CA PHE A 470 11.15 -4.72 20.53
C PHE A 470 11.00 -5.97 21.40
N LEU A 471 12.03 -6.82 21.37
CA LEU A 471 12.08 -8.13 22.05
C LEU A 471 10.94 -9.08 21.64
N GLY A 472 10.38 -8.97 20.45
CA GLY A 472 9.28 -9.81 19.97
C GLY A 472 7.94 -9.57 20.69
N ARG A 473 7.80 -8.45 21.39
CA ARG A 473 6.64 -8.13 22.24
C ARG A 473 5.62 -7.21 21.59
N GLY A 474 5.82 -6.83 20.32
CA GLY A 474 5.00 -5.84 19.65
C GLY A 474 5.16 -4.42 20.20
N GLN A 475 6.13 -4.21 21.09
CA GLN A 475 6.47 -2.91 21.65
C GLN A 475 7.29 -2.09 20.63
N ARG A 476 7.11 -0.78 20.63
CA ARG A 476 7.92 0.11 19.82
C ARG A 476 8.90 0.88 20.69
N LEU A 477 10.18 0.84 20.32
CA LEU A 477 11.23 1.67 20.88
C LEU A 477 11.77 2.59 19.79
N SER A 478 11.86 3.89 20.05
CA SER A 478 12.38 4.86 19.09
C SER A 478 13.37 5.82 19.77
N PHE A 479 14.43 6.11 19.04
CA PHE A 479 15.39 7.14 19.40
C PHE A 479 15.52 8.11 18.25
N ASN A 480 15.24 9.38 18.46
CA ASN A 480 15.29 10.40 17.43
C ASN A 480 16.25 11.51 17.84
N ILE A 481 17.07 11.92 16.90
CA ILE A 481 17.92 13.09 16.93
C ILE A 481 17.46 14.00 15.81
N SER A 482 17.08 15.22 16.13
CA SER A 482 16.81 16.26 15.14
C SER A 482 17.71 17.44 15.46
N THR A 483 18.51 17.87 14.50
CA THR A 483 19.38 19.02 14.64
C THR A 483 19.19 19.95 13.44
N ALA A 484 18.96 21.21 13.72
CA ALA A 484 18.75 22.26 12.74
C ALA A 484 19.56 23.50 13.14
N GLN A 485 19.54 24.53 12.30
CA GLN A 485 20.30 25.77 12.58
C GLN A 485 19.86 26.45 13.90
N GLU A 486 18.56 26.31 14.23
CA GLU A 486 17.97 27.00 15.36
C GLU A 486 17.23 26.06 16.34
N TYR A 487 17.44 24.74 16.19
CA TYR A 487 16.74 23.74 16.97
C TYR A 487 17.49 22.43 17.07
N ASP A 488 17.69 21.95 18.29
CA ASP A 488 18.20 20.62 18.57
C ASP A 488 17.22 19.87 19.48
N GLU A 489 16.97 18.60 19.18
CA GLU A 489 16.09 17.74 19.97
C GLU A 489 16.60 16.31 20.00
N TYR A 490 16.63 15.74 21.19
CA TYR A 490 16.96 14.34 21.45
C TYR A 490 15.81 13.68 22.18
N THR A 491 15.14 12.70 21.57
CA THR A 491 13.98 12.05 22.15
C THR A 491 14.14 10.54 22.20
N LEU A 492 13.68 9.95 23.31
CA LEU A 492 13.48 8.52 23.47
C LEU A 492 11.98 8.27 23.65
N GLY A 493 11.41 7.45 22.77
CA GLY A 493 10.01 7.05 22.80
C GLY A 493 9.88 5.54 23.03
N PHE A 494 8.95 5.15 23.88
CA PHE A 494 8.55 3.78 24.10
C PHE A 494 7.02 3.69 23.98
N SER A 495 6.52 2.67 23.28
CA SER A 495 5.08 2.44 23.17
C SER A 495 4.76 0.95 23.36
N GLU A 496 3.80 0.68 24.23
CA GLU A 496 3.18 -0.63 24.46
C GLU A 496 1.74 -0.56 23.96
N PRO A 497 1.40 -1.16 22.81
CA PRO A 497 0.06 -1.02 22.22
C PRO A 497 -1.04 -1.77 23.00
N TYR A 498 -0.68 -2.82 23.75
CA TYR A 498 -1.62 -3.68 24.48
C TYR A 498 -1.22 -3.81 25.94
N LEU A 499 -1.25 -2.70 26.68
CA LEU A 499 -0.89 -2.69 28.09
C LEU A 499 -1.75 -3.67 28.90
N LEU A 500 -1.11 -4.58 29.62
CA LEU A 500 -1.76 -5.66 30.40
C LEU A 500 -2.67 -6.58 29.55
N GLY A 501 -2.37 -6.72 28.24
CA GLY A 501 -3.17 -7.54 27.32
C GLY A 501 -4.53 -6.95 26.94
N ARG A 502 -4.75 -5.67 27.22
CA ARG A 502 -5.99 -4.94 26.87
C ARG A 502 -5.72 -4.00 25.69
N ASP A 503 -6.76 -3.61 24.98
CA ASP A 503 -6.72 -2.55 23.96
C ASP A 503 -6.53 -1.17 24.64
N LEU A 504 -5.33 -1.00 25.21
CA LEU A 504 -4.91 0.16 25.99
C LEU A 504 -3.46 0.45 25.63
N ARG A 505 -3.21 1.53 24.90
CA ARG A 505 -1.85 1.90 24.52
C ARG A 505 -1.21 2.76 25.59
N PHE A 506 -0.03 2.37 26.01
CA PHE A 506 0.84 3.19 26.85
C PHE A 506 1.98 3.74 26.02
N ASP A 507 2.16 5.05 26.05
CA ASP A 507 3.24 5.77 25.40
C ASP A 507 4.09 6.47 26.47
N LEU A 508 5.40 6.41 26.34
CA LEU A 508 6.34 7.16 27.16
C LEU A 508 7.28 7.94 26.25
N ASN A 509 7.30 9.25 26.39
CA ASN A 509 8.26 10.12 25.70
C ASN A 509 9.08 10.89 26.73
N LEU A 510 10.38 10.93 26.52
CA LEU A 510 11.30 11.74 27.29
C LEU A 510 12.37 12.32 26.38
N GLY A 511 12.86 13.49 26.69
CA GLY A 511 13.85 14.13 25.86
C GLY A 511 14.32 15.47 26.38
N VAL A 512 15.29 15.98 25.65
CA VAL A 512 15.83 17.33 25.84
C VAL A 512 15.81 18.07 24.51
N SER A 513 15.54 19.36 24.53
CA SER A 513 15.61 20.21 23.34
C SER A 513 16.17 21.58 23.68
N GLY A 514 16.96 22.11 22.75
CA GLY A 514 17.45 23.47 22.74
C GLY A 514 16.92 24.24 21.54
N ARG A 515 16.55 25.48 21.69
CA ARG A 515 16.11 26.34 20.59
C ARG A 515 16.77 27.72 20.70
N SER A 516 17.42 28.11 19.60
CA SER A 516 18.06 29.42 19.43
C SER A 516 17.50 30.04 18.14
N SER A 517 16.33 30.65 18.24
CA SER A 517 15.59 31.12 17.05
C SER A 517 15.98 32.50 16.61
N SER A 518 16.23 32.72 15.31
CA SER A 518 16.47 34.07 14.74
C SER A 518 15.29 35.05 14.94
N PHE A 519 14.11 34.52 15.24
CA PHE A 519 12.89 35.31 15.49
C PHE A 519 12.65 35.64 16.97
N ALA A 520 13.54 35.19 17.86
CA ALA A 520 13.50 35.49 19.29
C ALA A 520 14.84 36.11 19.73
N THR A 521 14.85 36.86 20.81
CA THR A 521 16.04 37.48 21.41
C THR A 521 16.62 36.68 22.58
N TYR A 522 16.10 35.47 22.79
CA TYR A 522 16.48 34.54 23.85
C TYR A 522 16.60 33.12 23.28
N ASP A 523 17.30 32.29 24.01
CA ASP A 523 17.38 30.86 23.75
C ASP A 523 16.55 30.08 24.77
N ILE A 524 16.17 28.84 24.46
CA ILE A 524 15.32 28.00 25.31
C ILE A 524 15.99 26.65 25.47
N ASP A 525 16.20 26.23 26.71
CA ASP A 525 16.52 24.86 27.05
C ASP A 525 15.31 24.20 27.72
N ARG A 526 15.05 22.94 27.33
CA ARG A 526 13.89 22.21 27.82
C ARG A 526 14.21 20.75 28.02
N ALA A 527 13.79 20.20 29.18
CA ALA A 527 13.75 18.77 29.43
C ALA A 527 12.30 18.33 29.69
N PHE A 528 11.88 17.20 29.14
CA PHE A 528 10.51 16.74 29.32
C PHE A 528 10.40 15.24 29.53
N PHE A 529 9.33 14.85 30.25
CA PHE A 529 8.92 13.49 30.51
C PHE A 529 7.40 13.39 30.41
N SER A 530 6.89 12.53 29.51
CA SER A 530 5.46 12.48 29.20
C SER A 530 4.98 11.03 29.02
N PRO A 531 4.54 10.35 30.07
CA PRO A 531 3.76 9.12 29.96
C PRO A 531 2.30 9.40 29.61
N ALA A 532 1.72 8.56 28.74
CA ALA A 532 0.34 8.68 28.30
C ALA A 532 -0.34 7.33 28.19
N LEU A 533 -1.65 7.31 28.45
CA LEU A 533 -2.54 6.15 28.23
C LEU A 533 -3.59 6.55 27.22
N THR A 534 -3.70 5.79 26.15
CA THR A 534 -4.69 6.02 25.08
C THR A 534 -5.59 4.81 24.94
N PHE A 535 -6.88 5.01 24.97
CA PHE A 535 -7.88 3.97 24.80
C PHE A 535 -8.89 4.35 23.70
N PRO A 536 -9.25 3.39 22.82
CA PRO A 536 -10.27 3.61 21.82
C PRO A 536 -11.64 3.71 22.49
N ILE A 537 -12.45 4.69 22.07
CA ILE A 537 -13.84 4.85 22.52
C ILE A 537 -14.81 4.40 21.42
N SER A 538 -14.39 4.54 20.15
CA SER A 538 -15.15 4.14 18.97
C SER A 538 -14.20 3.82 17.81
N ASP A 539 -14.75 3.34 16.69
CA ASP A 539 -13.96 3.01 15.49
C ASP A 539 -13.04 4.16 15.02
N ASN A 540 -13.46 5.42 15.22
CA ASN A 540 -12.72 6.63 14.83
C ASN A 540 -12.39 7.54 16.01
N GLY A 541 -12.70 7.14 17.23
CA GLY A 541 -12.56 7.97 18.42
C GLY A 541 -11.61 7.38 19.44
N SER A 542 -10.69 8.18 19.96
CA SER A 542 -9.79 7.80 21.06
C SER A 542 -9.75 8.85 22.13
N PHE A 543 -9.49 8.43 23.35
CA PHE A 543 -9.29 9.28 24.50
C PHE A 543 -7.92 9.00 25.11
N GLN A 544 -7.17 10.05 25.38
CA GLN A 544 -5.83 9.97 25.98
C GLN A 544 -5.80 10.73 27.30
N ILE A 545 -5.21 10.10 28.30
CA ILE A 545 -4.79 10.74 29.54
C ILE A 545 -3.27 10.74 29.55
N ARG A 546 -2.68 11.88 29.89
CA ARG A 546 -1.23 12.01 29.97
C ARG A 546 -0.80 12.77 31.22
N TYR A 547 0.39 12.49 31.68
CA TYR A 547 1.11 13.31 32.63
C TYR A 547 2.26 13.96 31.87
N ASN A 548 2.47 15.26 32.04
CA ASN A 548 3.60 15.98 31.48
C ASN A 548 4.39 16.63 32.58
N PHE A 549 5.67 16.28 32.68
CA PHE A 549 6.66 17.05 33.41
C PHE A 549 7.55 17.79 32.41
N ASN A 550 7.74 19.06 32.61
CA ASN A 550 8.51 19.92 31.74
C ASN A 550 9.35 20.89 32.59
N ASP A 551 10.65 20.83 32.42
CA ASP A 551 11.60 21.79 32.94
C ASP A 551 12.07 22.68 31.80
N SER A 552 11.94 23.99 31.93
CA SER A 552 12.29 24.96 30.87
C SER A 552 12.97 26.21 31.40
N GLU A 553 14.05 26.57 30.72
CA GLU A 553 14.82 27.77 31.03
C GLU A 553 14.89 28.68 29.79
N MET A 554 14.73 29.98 30.03
CA MET A 554 14.98 31.02 29.05
C MET A 554 16.36 31.58 29.31
N LEU A 555 17.21 31.66 28.29
CA LEU A 555 18.59 32.09 28.40
C LEU A 555 18.81 33.38 27.61
N ALA A 556 19.52 34.31 28.20
CA ALA A 556 19.96 35.49 27.51
C ALA A 556 21.06 35.20 26.48
N ARG A 557 21.06 35.87 25.36
CA ARG A 557 22.13 35.77 24.35
C ARG A 557 23.39 36.52 24.71
N GLY A 558 23.38 37.26 25.81
CA GLY A 558 24.53 37.93 26.39
C GLY A 558 24.15 38.67 27.64
N GLU A 559 25.15 39.24 28.33
CA GLU A 559 24.98 39.90 29.62
C GLU A 559 25.34 41.40 29.51
N PRO A 560 24.52 42.28 30.03
CA PRO A 560 23.24 42.00 30.70
C PRO A 560 22.12 41.70 29.67
N ALA A 561 21.11 40.90 30.06
CA ALA A 561 19.99 40.51 29.20
C ALA A 561 19.28 41.71 28.54
N SER A 562 19.17 42.83 29.20
CA SER A 562 18.59 44.09 28.71
C SER A 562 19.27 44.68 27.48
N ASP A 563 20.53 44.32 27.23
CA ASP A 563 21.29 44.74 26.03
C ASP A 563 21.02 43.88 24.82
N TYR A 564 20.28 42.77 25.01
CA TYR A 564 19.98 41.74 23.97
C TYR A 564 18.48 41.50 23.78
N SER A 565 17.61 41.95 24.69
CA SER A 565 16.15 41.78 24.65
C SER A 565 15.37 42.97 25.24
N GLY A 566 14.06 43.04 24.90
CA GLY A 566 13.13 43.97 25.49
C GLY A 566 12.87 43.70 26.97
N ALA A 567 12.22 44.64 27.62
CA ALA A 567 12.00 44.62 29.07
C ALA A 567 11.19 43.38 29.53
N VAL A 568 10.16 42.97 28.76
CA VAL A 568 9.33 41.83 29.11
C VAL A 568 10.15 40.53 29.06
N ILE A 569 10.91 40.33 27.99
CA ILE A 569 11.74 39.10 27.84
C ILE A 569 12.88 39.12 28.90
N THR A 570 13.48 40.25 29.18
CA THR A 570 14.47 40.36 30.25
C THR A 570 13.88 39.95 31.61
N ASN A 571 12.68 40.44 31.95
CA ASN A 571 11.99 40.06 33.19
C ASN A 571 11.65 38.56 33.23
N GLU A 572 11.36 37.95 32.07
CA GLU A 572 11.06 36.51 31.97
C GLU A 572 12.33 35.66 32.13
N ILE A 573 13.48 36.09 31.58
CA ILE A 573 14.78 35.45 31.75
C ILE A 573 15.19 35.50 33.22
N ASP A 574 15.00 36.59 33.89
CA ASP A 574 15.32 36.78 35.30
C ASP A 574 14.55 35.82 36.25
N GLN A 575 13.46 35.23 35.78
CA GLN A 575 12.73 34.20 36.51
C GLN A 575 13.49 32.84 36.59
N GLY A 576 14.48 32.63 35.70
CA GLY A 576 15.26 31.38 35.61
C GLY A 576 14.47 30.17 35.18
N ALA A 577 15.03 28.98 35.47
CA ALA A 577 14.40 27.71 35.18
C ALA A 577 13.07 27.56 35.91
N LYS A 578 12.04 27.00 35.21
CA LYS A 578 10.71 26.75 35.78
C LYS A 578 10.24 25.37 35.42
N THR A 579 9.72 24.67 36.40
CA THR A 579 9.12 23.38 36.24
C THR A 579 7.59 23.44 36.09
N SER A 580 7.05 22.67 35.17
CA SER A 580 5.60 22.48 35.01
C SER A 580 5.28 21.01 35.13
N SER A 581 4.34 20.67 36.01
CA SER A 581 3.84 19.31 36.20
C SER A 581 2.33 19.30 35.99
N SER A 582 1.87 18.62 34.95
CA SER A 582 0.47 18.70 34.54
C SER A 582 -0.14 17.33 34.23
N ILE A 583 -1.45 17.21 34.45
CA ILE A 583 -2.26 16.10 33.96
C ILE A 583 -3.06 16.63 32.78
N GLY A 584 -2.92 15.97 31.64
CA GLY A 584 -3.63 16.31 30.41
C GLY A 584 -4.61 15.23 29.97
N MET A 585 -5.64 15.67 29.26
CA MET A 585 -6.58 14.78 28.59
C MET A 585 -6.82 15.30 27.18
N THR A 586 -7.00 14.37 26.24
CA THR A 586 -7.31 14.69 24.84
C THR A 586 -8.31 13.70 24.29
N TYR A 587 -9.38 14.19 23.70
CA TYR A 587 -10.28 13.42 22.87
C TYR A 587 -9.98 13.70 21.41
N THR A 588 -9.83 12.64 20.60
CA THR A 588 -9.60 12.71 19.15
C THR A 588 -10.63 11.87 18.44
N TYR A 589 -11.31 12.44 17.46
CA TYR A 589 -12.15 11.76 16.50
C TYR A 589 -11.59 12.02 15.10
N ASP A 590 -11.18 10.99 14.36
CA ASP A 590 -10.63 11.12 13.01
C ASP A 590 -11.27 10.11 12.05
N SER A 591 -12.14 10.61 11.19
CA SER A 591 -12.78 9.83 10.13
C SER A 591 -12.05 9.92 8.77
N ARG A 592 -10.93 10.66 8.70
CA ARG A 592 -10.20 10.90 7.44
C ARG A 592 -9.37 9.70 6.99
N VAL A 593 -9.07 8.76 7.88
CA VAL A 593 -8.17 7.62 7.66
C VAL A 593 -8.92 6.39 7.15
N THR A 594 -10.24 6.42 7.07
CA THR A 594 -11.06 5.27 6.73
C THR A 594 -11.55 5.29 5.28
N GLY A 595 -11.32 4.17 4.56
CA GLY A 595 -11.91 3.87 3.25
C GLY A 595 -11.05 4.27 2.05
N LEU A 596 -11.60 4.03 0.86
CA LEU A 596 -10.94 4.25 -0.44
C LEU A 596 -10.68 5.73 -0.79
N ASN A 597 -11.12 6.66 0.06
CA ASN A 597 -10.91 8.10 -0.12
C ASN A 597 -10.33 8.74 1.15
N PRO A 598 -9.04 8.49 1.48
CA PRO A 598 -8.43 8.95 2.73
C PRO A 598 -8.34 10.47 2.86
N ASN A 599 -8.62 11.23 1.80
CA ASN A 599 -8.61 12.69 1.78
C ASN A 599 -9.99 13.31 2.03
N ALA A 600 -11.01 12.53 2.36
CA ALA A 600 -12.32 13.01 2.78
C ALA A 600 -12.55 12.66 4.26
N GLY A 601 -13.27 13.49 4.98
CA GLY A 601 -13.64 13.25 6.38
C GLY A 601 -13.35 14.42 7.31
N VAL A 602 -13.51 14.17 8.61
CA VAL A 602 -13.39 15.16 9.67
C VAL A 602 -12.41 14.67 10.73
N LEU A 603 -11.47 15.55 11.13
CA LEU A 603 -10.73 15.44 12.38
C LEU A 603 -11.36 16.43 13.38
N PHE A 604 -11.68 15.96 14.55
CA PHE A 604 -12.01 16.76 15.71
C PHE A 604 -11.10 16.37 16.88
N GLN A 605 -10.38 17.32 17.44
CA GLN A 605 -9.50 17.11 18.58
C GLN A 605 -9.72 18.22 19.59
N VAL A 606 -9.89 17.84 20.85
CA VAL A 606 -9.96 18.77 21.96
C VAL A 606 -9.12 18.24 23.11
N GLY A 607 -8.32 19.12 23.69
CA GLY A 607 -7.40 18.79 24.78
C GLY A 607 -7.40 19.83 25.88
N ALA A 608 -7.08 19.39 27.08
CA ALA A 608 -6.85 20.25 28.22
C ALA A 608 -5.73 19.71 29.08
N ASP A 609 -4.82 20.56 29.51
CA ASP A 609 -3.74 20.28 30.46
C ASP A 609 -3.93 21.14 31.72
N PHE A 610 -3.93 20.49 32.87
CA PHE A 610 -4.10 21.06 34.20
C PHE A 610 -2.76 20.96 34.92
N ALA A 611 -2.02 22.05 35.01
CA ALA A 611 -0.77 22.16 35.77
C ALA A 611 -1.03 22.62 37.19
N GLY A 612 -0.17 22.16 38.11
CA GLY A 612 -0.32 22.47 39.55
C GLY A 612 -0.23 21.21 40.41
N VAL A 613 0.11 20.04 39.79
CA VAL A 613 0.35 18.77 40.51
C VAL A 613 1.82 18.71 41.00
N GLY A 614 2.36 19.80 41.44
CA GLY A 614 3.78 20.07 41.73
C GLY A 614 4.43 20.93 40.64
N GLY A 615 5.66 21.36 40.86
CA GLY A 615 6.36 22.35 40.02
C GLY A 615 6.01 23.80 40.37
N ASP A 616 6.55 24.74 39.58
CA ASP A 616 6.45 26.16 39.78
C ASP A 616 5.22 26.79 39.16
N ASN A 617 4.71 26.15 38.09
CA ASN A 617 3.66 26.70 37.24
C ASN A 617 2.29 26.07 37.53
N GLU A 618 1.28 26.93 37.72
CA GLU A 618 -0.15 26.51 37.80
C GLU A 618 -0.91 27.12 36.63
N TYR A 619 -1.56 26.30 35.82
CA TYR A 619 -2.35 26.79 34.70
C TYR A 619 -3.35 25.75 34.19
N ILE A 620 -4.33 26.24 33.43
CA ILE A 620 -5.19 25.39 32.57
C ILE A 620 -4.92 25.82 31.13
N LYS A 621 -4.37 24.92 30.33
CA LYS A 621 -4.09 25.14 28.90
C LYS A 621 -4.99 24.26 28.06
N THR A 622 -5.86 24.84 27.23
CA THR A 622 -6.82 24.14 26.41
C THR A 622 -6.53 24.33 24.92
N SER A 623 -6.76 23.32 24.12
CA SER A 623 -6.63 23.39 22.67
C SER A 623 -7.79 22.69 21.98
N ALA A 624 -8.20 23.22 20.84
CA ALA A 624 -9.21 22.61 19.97
C ALA A 624 -8.75 22.71 18.52
N LYS A 625 -8.94 21.63 17.78
CA LYS A 625 -8.60 21.54 16.36
C LYS A 625 -9.71 20.81 15.62
N VAL A 626 -10.22 21.41 14.56
CA VAL A 626 -11.20 20.82 13.66
C VAL A 626 -10.65 20.92 12.24
N ILE A 627 -10.62 19.82 11.50
CA ILE A 627 -10.31 19.82 10.08
C ILE A 627 -11.43 19.07 9.38
N ALA A 628 -12.06 19.70 8.41
CA ALA A 628 -13.01 19.07 7.50
C ALA A 628 -12.44 19.14 6.10
N GLN A 629 -12.44 18.01 5.40
CA GLN A 629 -11.96 17.98 4.02
C GLN A 629 -12.86 17.08 3.16
N GLN A 630 -13.01 17.49 1.91
CA GLN A 630 -13.81 16.76 0.94
C GLN A 630 -13.28 16.99 -0.46
N ARG A 631 -13.37 15.95 -1.30
CA ARG A 631 -13.12 16.08 -2.73
C ARG A 631 -14.41 16.44 -3.46
N VAL A 632 -14.32 17.41 -4.38
CA VAL A 632 -15.41 17.91 -5.20
C VAL A 632 -15.00 17.93 -6.67
N LEU A 633 -15.90 18.25 -7.58
CA LEU A 633 -15.65 18.30 -9.03
C LEU A 633 -15.01 17.00 -9.55
N ASN A 634 -15.76 15.90 -9.41
CA ASN A 634 -15.29 14.55 -9.78
C ASN A 634 -13.98 14.14 -9.08
N GLU A 635 -13.82 14.59 -7.84
CA GLU A 635 -12.66 14.33 -6.98
C GLU A 635 -11.33 14.98 -7.49
N GLU A 636 -11.42 15.94 -8.39
CA GLU A 636 -10.23 16.67 -8.86
C GLU A 636 -9.79 17.78 -7.91
N VAL A 637 -10.74 18.41 -7.22
CA VAL A 637 -10.49 19.51 -6.28
C VAL A 637 -10.70 19.03 -4.84
N THR A 638 -9.74 19.29 -3.97
CA THR A 638 -9.85 19.02 -2.55
C THR A 638 -10.14 20.34 -1.83
N LEU A 639 -11.29 20.44 -1.19
CA LEU A 639 -11.61 21.54 -0.28
C LEU A 639 -11.24 21.12 1.14
N ARG A 640 -10.56 22.01 1.85
CA ARG A 640 -10.19 21.82 3.25
C ARG A 640 -10.56 23.06 4.04
N ALA A 641 -11.23 22.87 5.16
CA ALA A 641 -11.47 23.89 6.17
C ALA A 641 -10.84 23.43 7.48
N SER A 642 -10.09 24.29 8.15
CA SER A 642 -9.57 24.04 9.50
C SER A 642 -9.82 25.19 10.44
N LEU A 643 -10.08 24.84 11.68
CA LEU A 643 -10.20 25.76 12.82
C LEU A 643 -9.29 25.26 13.92
N GLU A 644 -8.39 26.10 14.37
CA GLU A 644 -7.53 25.85 15.53
C GLU A 644 -7.70 26.97 16.54
N ALA A 645 -7.86 26.62 17.81
CA ALA A 645 -8.01 27.60 18.90
C ALA A 645 -7.36 27.05 20.16
N GLY A 646 -6.89 28.00 21.00
CA GLY A 646 -6.35 27.66 22.30
C GLY A 646 -6.58 28.79 23.32
N ALA A 647 -6.64 28.36 24.58
CA ALA A 647 -6.76 29.28 25.71
C ALA A 647 -5.87 28.84 26.87
N LEU A 648 -5.12 29.76 27.44
CA LEU A 648 -4.29 29.60 28.62
C LEU A 648 -4.88 30.46 29.75
N SER A 649 -5.29 29.78 30.82
CA SER A 649 -5.65 30.45 32.08
C SER A 649 -4.53 30.21 33.08
N TRP A 650 -3.81 31.25 33.44
CA TRP A 650 -2.64 31.21 34.32
C TRP A 650 -3.04 31.44 35.74
N GLY A 651 -2.67 30.58 36.67
CA GLY A 651 -3.02 30.56 38.08
C GLY A 651 -1.84 30.83 39.03
N SER A 652 -0.58 30.69 38.55
CA SER A 652 0.58 30.91 39.39
C SER A 652 0.70 32.36 39.90
N PRO A 653 1.25 32.54 41.09
CA PRO A 653 1.61 33.87 41.59
C PRO A 653 2.69 34.57 40.75
N THR A 654 3.60 33.79 40.16
CA THR A 654 4.63 34.31 39.25
C THR A 654 4.04 34.53 37.84
N PRO A 655 4.45 35.57 37.11
CA PRO A 655 3.99 35.81 35.75
C PRO A 655 4.32 34.64 34.79
N SER A 656 3.45 34.46 33.77
CA SER A 656 3.73 33.50 32.68
C SER A 656 4.83 34.05 31.77
N ARG A 657 5.63 33.12 31.16
CA ARG A 657 6.69 33.48 30.22
C ARG A 657 6.20 33.25 28.77
N SER A 658 6.86 33.82 27.79
CA SER A 658 6.57 33.65 26.37
C SER A 658 6.61 32.17 25.95
N VAL A 659 7.48 31.34 26.57
CA VAL A 659 7.55 29.90 26.36
C VAL A 659 6.34 29.12 26.88
N ASP A 660 5.58 29.68 27.82
CA ASP A 660 4.37 29.09 28.39
C ASP A 660 3.11 29.46 27.59
N ARG A 661 3.11 30.62 26.91
CA ARG A 661 2.00 31.15 26.11
C ARG A 661 1.95 30.57 24.71
N TYR A 662 0.93 30.92 23.94
CA TYR A 662 0.84 30.56 22.53
C TYR A 662 1.64 31.52 21.65
N ILE A 663 2.29 30.95 20.63
CA ILE A 663 2.98 31.70 19.58
C ILE A 663 2.50 31.09 18.25
N LEU A 664 2.18 31.94 17.26
CA LEU A 664 1.78 31.52 15.95
C LEU A 664 2.99 31.38 15.01
N THR A 665 3.04 30.25 14.31
CA THR A 665 4.03 29.96 13.29
C THR A 665 3.35 29.86 11.91
N PRO A 666 4.08 29.92 10.79
CA PRO A 666 3.52 29.79 9.45
C PRO A 666 2.72 28.51 9.23
N ASP A 667 3.03 27.42 9.95
CA ASP A 667 2.28 26.16 9.90
C ASP A 667 0.84 26.32 10.43
N ILE A 668 0.61 27.22 11.37
CA ILE A 668 -0.69 27.50 11.95
C ILE A 668 -1.35 28.67 11.20
N PHE A 669 -0.63 29.76 10.94
CA PHE A 669 -1.14 30.98 10.32
C PHE A 669 -0.14 31.54 9.30
N ARG A 670 -0.42 31.33 8.01
CA ARG A 670 0.46 31.74 6.89
C ARG A 670 0.48 33.25 6.70
N GLY A 671 1.47 33.75 5.99
CA GLY A 671 1.56 35.17 5.60
C GLY A 671 2.28 36.07 6.60
N PHE A 672 2.77 35.49 7.69
CA PHE A 672 3.57 36.16 8.69
C PHE A 672 4.81 35.32 9.04
N GLU A 673 5.85 36.00 9.50
CA GLU A 673 7.04 35.34 10.05
C GLU A 673 6.67 34.50 11.29
N PRO A 674 7.49 33.51 11.68
CA PRO A 674 7.35 32.86 12.98
C PRO A 674 7.30 33.93 14.08
N ALA A 675 6.34 33.84 15.00
CA ALA A 675 6.08 34.84 16.00
C ALA A 675 5.79 36.26 15.43
N GLY A 676 5.40 36.36 14.15
CA GLY A 676 5.14 37.65 13.46
C GLY A 676 3.80 38.29 13.80
N VAL A 677 2.92 37.60 14.53
CA VAL A 677 1.58 38.07 14.91
C VAL A 677 1.39 37.96 16.41
N GLY A 678 0.69 38.95 16.97
CA GLY A 678 0.28 38.91 18.37
C GLY A 678 1.00 39.96 19.20
N PRO A 679 0.88 39.85 20.55
CA PRO A 679 1.48 40.83 21.48
C PRO A 679 3.02 40.88 21.33
N ARG A 680 3.52 42.14 21.36
CA ARG A 680 4.96 42.46 21.21
C ARG A 680 5.42 43.52 22.21
N ASP A 681 6.71 43.46 22.52
CA ASP A 681 7.41 44.51 23.31
C ASP A 681 8.49 45.16 22.42
N GLN A 682 8.39 46.48 22.26
CA GLN A 682 9.33 47.27 21.47
C GLN A 682 10.28 48.10 22.34
N SER A 683 10.48 47.70 23.58
CA SER A 683 11.42 48.36 24.49
C SER A 683 12.88 48.05 24.16
N ASN A 684 13.82 48.81 24.69
CA ASN A 684 15.27 48.66 24.55
C ASN A 684 15.79 48.63 23.10
N GLY A 685 14.95 49.01 22.12
CA GLY A 685 15.32 48.96 20.70
C GLY A 685 15.11 47.59 20.04
N PHE A 686 14.52 46.67 20.74
CA PHE A 686 14.12 45.34 20.24
C PHE A 686 12.63 45.34 19.85
N ASP A 687 12.20 44.28 19.20
CA ASP A 687 10.79 44.06 18.81
C ASP A 687 10.43 42.59 19.08
N ASP A 688 10.27 42.28 20.36
CA ASP A 688 10.10 40.92 20.85
C ASP A 688 8.65 40.46 20.80
N ALA A 689 8.43 39.26 20.24
CA ALA A 689 7.16 38.59 20.36
C ALA A 689 7.03 37.97 21.76
N ILE A 690 6.03 38.40 22.50
CA ILE A 690 5.79 37.94 23.88
C ILE A 690 4.69 36.91 23.99
N GLY A 691 4.09 36.46 22.84
CA GLY A 691 3.03 35.45 22.79
C GLY A 691 1.69 35.96 23.36
N GLY A 692 0.68 35.10 23.34
CA GLY A 692 -0.67 35.42 23.83
C GLY A 692 -1.31 34.26 24.59
N ASN A 693 -2.23 34.58 25.48
CA ASN A 693 -2.98 33.59 26.24
C ASN A 693 -4.05 32.92 25.38
N TYR A 694 -4.53 33.58 24.32
CA TYR A 694 -5.60 33.11 23.48
C TYR A 694 -5.21 33.20 22.02
N TYR A 695 -5.56 32.17 21.23
CA TYR A 695 -5.48 32.24 19.77
C TYR A 695 -6.69 31.57 19.12
N ALA A 696 -7.02 32.04 17.93
CA ALA A 696 -7.96 31.39 17.05
C ALA A 696 -7.55 31.63 15.59
N VAL A 697 -7.48 30.54 14.81
CA VAL A 697 -7.12 30.59 13.39
C VAL A 697 -8.07 29.73 12.60
N ALA A 698 -8.70 30.31 11.59
CA ALA A 698 -9.52 29.59 10.61
C ALA A 698 -8.83 29.64 9.24
N ARG A 699 -8.75 28.50 8.56
CA ARG A 699 -8.13 28.38 7.24
C ARG A 699 -9.09 27.70 6.28
N LEU A 700 -9.22 28.24 5.08
CA LEU A 700 -9.94 27.67 3.97
C LEU A 700 -8.95 27.44 2.82
N GLU A 701 -8.94 26.27 2.25
CA GLU A 701 -8.03 25.90 1.17
C GLU A 701 -8.75 25.09 0.10
N ALA A 702 -8.49 25.43 -1.15
CA ALA A 702 -8.91 24.68 -2.32
C ALA A 702 -7.68 24.24 -3.10
N GLU A 703 -7.43 22.96 -3.15
CA GLU A 703 -6.31 22.34 -3.87
C GLU A 703 -6.82 21.72 -5.19
N PHE A 704 -6.18 22.07 -6.32
CA PHE A 704 -6.62 21.72 -7.66
C PHE A 704 -5.44 21.37 -8.58
N PRO A 705 -5.67 20.60 -9.65
CA PRO A 705 -4.66 20.30 -10.65
C PRO A 705 -4.37 21.53 -11.53
N LEU A 706 -3.11 21.79 -11.86
CA LEU A 706 -2.67 22.92 -12.71
C LEU A 706 -2.78 22.65 -14.22
N GLY A 707 -3.35 21.51 -14.64
CA GLY A 707 -3.41 21.14 -16.06
C GLY A 707 -2.12 20.54 -16.61
N LEU A 708 -1.07 20.45 -15.81
CA LEU A 708 0.20 19.79 -16.15
C LEU A 708 0.06 18.27 -16.10
N PRO A 709 0.94 17.52 -16.79
CA PRO A 709 1.03 16.09 -16.64
C PRO A 709 1.19 15.70 -15.15
N GLU A 710 0.53 14.64 -14.74
CA GLU A 710 0.44 14.24 -13.32
C GLU A 710 1.79 13.78 -12.77
N GLU A 711 2.61 13.23 -13.64
CA GLU A 711 3.95 12.72 -13.36
C GLU A 711 4.90 13.82 -12.85
N ILE A 712 4.60 15.08 -13.15
CA ILE A 712 5.34 16.23 -12.60
C ILE A 712 5.03 16.40 -11.10
N GLY A 713 3.86 15.89 -10.64
CA GLY A 713 3.47 15.95 -9.24
C GLY A 713 3.08 17.35 -8.75
N LEU A 714 2.83 18.33 -9.66
CA LEU A 714 2.51 19.71 -9.31
C LEU A 714 1.00 19.94 -9.20
N ARG A 715 0.58 20.54 -8.08
CA ARG A 715 -0.79 20.99 -7.83
C ARG A 715 -0.82 22.43 -7.38
N GLY A 716 -1.85 23.15 -7.71
CA GLY A 716 -2.12 24.50 -7.22
C GLY A 716 -3.01 24.46 -5.97
N GLY A 717 -2.90 25.49 -5.14
CA GLY A 717 -3.79 25.71 -4.02
C GLY A 717 -4.15 27.19 -3.92
N LEU A 718 -5.39 27.52 -3.61
CA LEU A 718 -5.82 28.85 -3.19
C LEU A 718 -6.21 28.75 -1.73
N PHE A 719 -5.82 29.74 -0.94
CA PHE A 719 -6.14 29.75 0.47
C PHE A 719 -6.54 31.13 0.98
N TYR A 720 -7.35 31.10 2.05
CA TYR A 720 -7.74 32.25 2.80
C TYR A 720 -7.67 31.89 4.28
N ASP A 721 -6.82 32.60 5.03
CA ASP A 721 -6.58 32.39 6.44
C ASP A 721 -7.02 33.65 7.25
N VAL A 722 -7.67 33.40 8.37
CA VAL A 722 -8.08 34.43 9.33
C VAL A 722 -7.59 34.02 10.70
N GLY A 723 -6.85 34.91 11.38
CA GLY A 723 -6.27 34.54 12.66
C GLY A 723 -6.12 35.73 13.61
N ASN A 724 -6.03 35.39 14.89
CA ASN A 724 -5.76 36.29 15.94
C ASN A 724 -4.99 35.60 17.07
N LEU A 725 -4.09 36.33 17.73
CA LEU A 725 -3.38 35.95 18.95
C LEU A 725 -3.43 37.15 19.92
N TRP A 726 -3.95 36.95 21.13
CA TRP A 726 -4.20 38.01 22.06
C TRP A 726 -4.18 37.57 23.53
N GLY A 727 -4.29 38.55 24.42
CA GLY A 727 -4.41 38.38 25.87
C GLY A 727 -3.06 38.24 26.55
N LEU A 728 -2.86 39.04 27.57
CA LEU A 728 -1.66 39.08 28.40
C LEU A 728 -2.05 39.04 29.89
N GLN A 729 -2.82 38.00 30.28
CA GLN A 729 -3.17 37.82 31.69
C GLN A 729 -1.96 37.26 32.46
N ASN A 730 -1.67 37.83 33.62
CA ASN A 730 -0.54 37.46 34.47
C ASN A 730 0.81 37.44 33.73
N VAL A 731 1.10 38.50 32.99
CA VAL A 731 2.38 38.76 32.32
C VAL A 731 3.01 39.98 32.98
N ASP A 732 4.32 39.89 33.27
CA ASP A 732 5.05 41.11 33.72
C ASP A 732 5.35 41.98 32.51
N THR A 733 4.60 43.04 32.37
CA THR A 733 4.75 44.04 31.29
C THR A 733 5.45 45.31 31.75
N ALA A 734 6.11 45.28 32.90
CA ALA A 734 6.88 46.43 33.41
C ALA A 734 7.99 46.81 32.42
N GLY A 735 8.03 48.05 32.03
CA GLY A 735 8.99 48.56 31.05
C GLY A 735 8.64 48.29 29.58
N ALA A 736 7.56 47.57 29.30
CA ALA A 736 7.12 47.30 27.91
C ALA A 736 6.78 48.59 27.17
N MET A 737 7.08 48.65 25.89
CA MET A 737 6.82 49.79 25.01
C MET A 737 6.16 49.34 23.69
N CYS A 738 5.31 50.21 23.14
CA CYS A 738 4.69 50.03 21.83
C CYS A 738 4.68 51.36 21.08
N GLU A 739 5.37 51.45 19.94
CA GLU A 739 5.44 52.67 19.12
C GLU A 739 5.74 53.94 19.94
N GLY A 740 6.62 53.79 20.96
CA GLY A 740 7.00 54.87 21.86
C GLY A 740 6.03 55.17 22.99
N GLN A 741 4.97 54.40 23.16
CA GLN A 741 4.02 54.49 24.29
C GLN A 741 4.31 53.37 25.31
N VAL A 742 3.99 53.61 26.57
CA VAL A 742 4.13 52.62 27.64
C VAL A 742 3.06 51.52 27.47
N GLY A 743 3.49 50.27 27.48
CA GLY A 743 2.68 49.08 27.37
C GLY A 743 2.98 48.23 26.12
N PRO A 744 2.63 46.95 26.10
CA PRO A 744 2.88 46.05 24.97
C PRO A 744 1.93 46.33 23.80
N CYS A 745 2.41 46.10 22.55
CA CYS A 745 1.58 46.13 21.36
C CYS A 745 0.61 44.94 21.34
N GLY A 746 -0.58 45.10 20.80
CA GLY A 746 -1.45 44.02 20.39
C GLY A 746 -2.09 43.18 21.50
N ALA A 747 -2.06 43.63 22.75
CA ALA A 747 -2.62 42.89 23.90
C ALA A 747 -4.13 42.60 23.76
N ASP A 748 -4.89 43.58 23.25
CA ASP A 748 -6.35 43.46 23.04
C ASP A 748 -6.74 42.59 21.84
N GLY A 749 -5.80 42.30 20.97
CA GLY A 749 -5.94 41.48 19.78
C GLY A 749 -6.66 42.16 18.61
N SER A 750 -6.35 41.74 17.43
CA SER A 750 -7.10 42.08 16.22
C SER A 750 -7.07 40.93 15.23
N TRP A 751 -8.10 40.82 14.42
CA TRP A 751 -8.18 39.80 13.38
C TRP A 751 -7.35 40.20 12.16
N ARG A 752 -6.44 39.31 11.77
CA ARG A 752 -5.64 39.42 10.56
C ARG A 752 -6.28 38.55 9.48
N HIS A 753 -6.17 39.00 8.24
CA HIS A 753 -6.71 38.28 7.08
C HIS A 753 -5.61 38.09 6.05
N VAL A 754 -5.42 36.90 5.57
CA VAL A 754 -4.40 36.52 4.57
C VAL A 754 -5.05 35.80 3.43
N VAL A 755 -4.64 36.12 2.22
CA VAL A 755 -4.98 35.40 1.00
C VAL A 755 -3.69 34.94 0.33
N GLY A 756 -3.73 33.78 -0.32
CA GLY A 756 -2.53 33.33 -1.00
C GLY A 756 -2.78 32.20 -1.98
N PHE A 757 -1.70 31.88 -2.67
CA PHE A 757 -1.60 30.77 -3.61
C PHE A 757 -0.51 29.82 -3.13
N SER A 758 -0.79 28.52 -3.18
CA SER A 758 0.19 27.48 -2.87
C SER A 758 0.55 26.70 -4.14
N LEU A 759 1.82 26.35 -4.27
CA LEU A 759 2.29 25.37 -5.21
C LEU A 759 2.75 24.13 -4.42
N LEU A 760 2.06 23.02 -4.61
CA LEU A 760 2.38 21.75 -3.98
C LEU A 760 3.06 20.86 -5.00
N TRP A 761 4.25 20.40 -4.68
CA TRP A 761 5.04 19.55 -5.55
C TRP A 761 5.42 18.25 -4.84
N THR A 762 4.87 17.15 -5.28
CA THR A 762 5.24 15.81 -4.80
C THR A 762 6.46 15.34 -5.57
N THR A 763 7.60 15.25 -4.90
CA THR A 763 8.86 14.79 -5.49
C THR A 763 9.26 13.43 -4.92
N GLY A 764 10.21 12.75 -5.55
CA GLY A 764 10.79 11.51 -5.03
C GLY A 764 11.49 11.66 -3.68
N PHE A 765 11.89 12.88 -3.32
CA PHE A 765 12.51 13.21 -2.02
C PHE A 765 11.50 13.62 -0.95
N GLY A 766 10.22 13.73 -1.31
CA GLY A 766 9.15 14.15 -0.41
C GLY A 766 8.35 15.34 -0.95
N PRO A 767 7.29 15.73 -0.24
CA PRO A 767 6.44 16.86 -0.64
C PRO A 767 7.13 18.20 -0.36
N LEU A 768 7.10 19.07 -1.36
CA LEU A 768 7.50 20.48 -1.27
C LEU A 768 6.25 21.34 -1.30
N ARG A 769 6.18 22.37 -0.48
CA ARG A 769 5.09 23.33 -0.46
C ARG A 769 5.65 24.74 -0.52
N PHE A 770 5.28 25.48 -1.55
CA PHE A 770 5.60 26.88 -1.75
C PHE A 770 4.33 27.70 -1.51
N ASN A 771 4.30 28.55 -0.51
CA ASN A 771 3.19 29.44 -0.23
C ASN A 771 3.56 30.86 -0.61
N PHE A 772 2.73 31.49 -1.41
CA PHE A 772 2.81 32.91 -1.75
C PHE A 772 1.59 33.60 -1.13
N SER A 773 1.79 34.49 -0.20
CA SER A 773 0.76 35.06 0.61
C SER A 773 0.84 36.57 0.66
N LYS A 774 -0.32 37.18 0.94
CA LYS A 774 -0.45 38.63 1.19
C LYS A 774 -1.43 38.86 2.31
N ALA A 775 -0.99 39.60 3.34
CA ALA A 775 -1.87 40.08 4.37
C ALA A 775 -2.81 41.18 3.82
N LEU A 776 -4.12 40.93 3.89
CA LEU A 776 -5.16 41.90 3.52
C LEU A 776 -5.45 42.85 4.69
N LYS A 777 -5.31 42.32 5.92
CA LYS A 777 -5.45 43.07 7.14
C LYS A 777 -4.38 42.64 8.12
N LYS A 778 -3.59 43.57 8.62
CA LYS A 778 -2.53 43.41 9.60
C LYS A 778 -2.41 44.65 10.45
N GLU A 779 -1.69 44.56 11.59
CA GLU A 779 -1.29 45.66 12.40
C GLU A 779 0.08 46.20 11.99
N THR A 780 0.41 47.43 12.43
CA THR A 780 1.67 48.13 12.10
C THR A 780 2.90 47.39 12.60
N PHE A 781 2.76 46.69 13.71
CA PHE A 781 3.83 45.92 14.38
C PHE A 781 3.90 44.45 13.93
N ASP A 782 2.99 43.98 13.05
CA ASP A 782 3.05 42.61 12.53
C ASP A 782 4.20 42.46 11.54
N LYS A 783 4.89 41.31 11.58
CA LYS A 783 5.95 40.95 10.63
C LYS A 783 5.39 40.08 9.54
N GLU A 784 5.23 40.64 8.34
CA GLU A 784 4.66 39.95 7.17
C GLU A 784 5.72 39.12 6.45
N GLN A 785 5.38 37.89 6.08
CA GLN A 785 6.17 37.02 5.22
C GLN A 785 5.35 36.66 4.00
N SER A 786 5.74 37.15 2.84
CA SER A 786 5.03 36.96 1.58
C SER A 786 5.32 35.60 0.93
N PHE A 787 6.41 34.95 1.29
CA PHE A 787 6.85 33.64 0.76
C PHE A 787 7.25 32.72 1.91
N ASP A 788 6.74 31.50 1.85
CA ASP A 788 7.09 30.40 2.75
C ASP A 788 7.36 29.14 1.96
N LEU A 789 8.43 28.45 2.32
CA LEU A 789 8.83 27.16 1.74
C LEU A 789 8.93 26.12 2.84
N THR A 790 8.16 25.07 2.71
CA THR A 790 8.25 23.90 3.59
C THR A 790 8.71 22.69 2.77
N ILE A 791 9.79 22.05 3.21
CA ILE A 791 10.36 20.84 2.62
C ILE A 791 10.36 19.76 3.69
N GLN A 792 9.73 18.62 3.39
CA GLN A 792 9.80 17.42 4.22
C GLN A 792 10.36 16.27 3.36
N ALA A 793 11.69 16.18 3.30
CA ALA A 793 12.35 15.07 2.64
C ALA A 793 12.45 13.86 3.60
N ARG A 794 12.01 12.69 3.13
CA ARG A 794 12.22 11.40 3.80
C ARG A 794 13.02 10.53 2.85
N PHE A 795 14.19 10.10 3.27
CA PHE A 795 15.06 9.19 2.53
C PHE A 795 14.94 7.78 3.07
#